data_599d716e01054ff5b6cb42474ec25c1d
#
_entry.id   599d716e01054ff5b6cb42474ec25c1d
#
_cell.length_a   1.000
_cell.length_b   1.000
_cell.length_c   1.000
_cell.angle_alpha   90.00
_cell.angle_beta   90.00
_cell.angle_gamma   90.00
#
_symmetry.space_group_name_H-M   'P 1'
#
loop_
_entity.id
_entity.type
_entity.pdbx_description
1 polymer ?
#
loop_
_entity_poly.entity_id
_entity_poly.type
_entity_poly.pdbx_seq_one_letter_code
_entity_poly.pdbx_strand_id
1 'polypeptide(L)'
;MISLVSTLKNKCPLVFSTIILGLLTTASFAQVSTEQLAGLKYRMIGPHRAGRTVGISGVADQPNIFYIGVNNGGVWKTTDYGHTWKPIFDAQNTGSVGDVAVAPSNSNVIYVGSGEGIQRPDLSIGNGLYKSTDAGKTWANMGLHDAQQIGGISIDPNNENRIFVAALGHPYGPNKERGVYRSLDGGKTLEQVLYIDENTGAVQVLIDPNHTNIVFATIWAARQGPWENGAWDGEASGLYKSLDGGTTWKKITKGFPTTTEDGLGRIGFTIAPSNSNRMYATVDAAKKGGIYRSDDGGESWYMLTSDARLWGRGSDFAEVKADPKNEDIVYSANVVMWKSKDGGKTWEGIKGAPGGDDYHRIWINPNNTNIIAIGLDQGGTITVNGGETYSSWYNQATAQFYHVSTDNAFPYNVYGGQQESGSVGIASRSNDGGITFREWHPVGVEEYGYVAADPLDPNIIYGGKITRYDKRTAQVQNISPTPVRDGKVRFIRTAPVLFSPVDNKTLFFAGNIIFKTTNGGSSWETISPDLSRETWDIPASVGIYNTEEVKKMRQRGVVYSLAPSYQDLNVLWAGTDDGLIHITKDGGKNWKNITPASITSWSKISMIDASRFDINTAYVAVNRIRVDDMTPHIYKTTDGGVTWKKIINGLPNEPINSVREDAVRKGLLFAGSENAVYFSLDAGENWQSLRLNMPATSIRDLVIKDDDLVIGTHGRSFWILDNITPLRQLNVNKAKETVLFKPQKAFRVRWNMNTDTPLPPEEPAGENPPDGAMIDYYLHNNSTAPVKLEILNMKGDIIRTFMSNDSLYTIPEVNIPLYWIRPQQILAATAGAHRFLWDMKYTPLNIPAAYPMTAIIHNTPPDATAPWVMPGNYKIRLTVNGQTQEQAITITMDPRVKTSTTQWQRQHDLSMICYEGRKKSLNKFPAIYQKFTGLFNILESTEMAPTTQTEKAVKETQAELENLLKK
;
A
#
# COMPACT_ATOMS: atom_id res chain seq x y z
N MET A 1 21.94 72.61 -11.96
CA MET A 1 22.78 73.52 -12.80
C MET A 1 23.03 72.76 -14.08
N ILE A 2 22.35 73.16 -15.10
CA ILE A 2 22.83 73.77 -16.34
C ILE A 2 23.58 72.74 -17.19
N SER A 3 22.88 72.23 -18.27
CA SER A 3 22.78 72.80 -19.62
C SER A 3 23.94 72.38 -20.52
N LEU A 4 23.69 71.79 -21.68
CA LEU A 4 23.55 72.21 -23.05
C LEU A 4 23.60 71.02 -23.99
N VAL A 5 22.57 70.72 -24.73
CA VAL A 5 22.19 71.00 -26.13
C VAL A 5 23.37 71.14 -27.12
N SER A 6 23.38 70.27 -28.14
CA SER A 6 23.35 70.64 -29.54
C SER A 6 23.33 69.44 -30.48
N THR A 7 22.22 69.33 -31.18
CA THR A 7 21.95 69.18 -32.63
C THR A 7 23.04 68.63 -33.55
N LEU A 8 22.67 67.52 -34.26
CA LEU A 8 22.87 67.49 -35.72
C LEU A 8 21.92 66.42 -36.36
N LYS A 9 21.16 66.92 -37.32
CA LYS A 9 20.27 66.18 -38.25
C LYS A 9 21.10 65.34 -39.22
N ASN A 10 20.60 64.10 -39.57
CA ASN A 10 20.29 63.79 -41.00
C ASN A 10 19.75 62.37 -41.16
N LYS A 11 18.57 62.35 -41.79
CA LYS A 11 18.00 61.44 -42.80
C LYS A 11 17.90 59.92 -42.55
N CYS A 12 16.69 59.56 -42.48
CA CYS A 12 15.90 58.31 -42.76
C CYS A 12 16.50 57.24 -43.70
N PRO A 13 16.11 55.92 -43.62
CA PRO A 13 14.73 55.60 -43.93
C PRO A 13 14.05 54.64 -42.91
N LEU A 14 12.70 54.68 -42.91
CA LEU A 14 11.80 53.76 -42.21
C LEU A 14 12.06 52.32 -42.61
N VAL A 15 12.32 51.48 -41.61
CA VAL A 15 12.08 50.03 -41.67
C VAL A 15 10.93 49.75 -40.71
N PHE A 16 9.78 49.35 -41.27
CA PHE A 16 8.67 48.80 -40.53
C PHE A 16 9.10 47.45 -39.92
N SER A 17 9.49 47.41 -38.63
CA SER A 17 9.58 46.19 -37.87
C SER A 17 8.19 45.85 -37.33
N THR A 18 7.52 44.98 -38.02
CA THR A 18 6.29 44.32 -37.54
C THR A 18 6.68 43.42 -36.37
N ILE A 19 6.46 43.86 -35.13
CA ILE A 19 6.52 43.02 -33.94
C ILE A 19 5.30 42.10 -34.03
N ILE A 20 5.52 40.87 -34.49
CA ILE A 20 4.58 39.77 -34.30
C ILE A 20 4.67 39.40 -32.81
N LEU A 21 3.77 39.97 -32.03
CA LEU A 21 3.49 39.51 -30.66
C LEU A 21 2.89 38.12 -30.80
N GLY A 22 3.71 37.05 -30.75
CA GLY A 22 3.25 35.70 -30.64
C GLY A 22 2.47 35.58 -29.35
N LEU A 23 1.17 35.62 -29.39
CA LEU A 23 0.31 35.08 -28.33
C LEU A 23 0.63 33.60 -28.23
N LEU A 24 1.59 33.26 -27.33
CA LEU A 24 1.66 31.96 -26.72
C LEU A 24 0.36 31.82 -25.91
N THR A 25 -0.70 31.33 -26.53
CA THR A 25 -1.82 30.74 -25.83
C THR A 25 -1.23 29.52 -25.14
N THR A 26 -0.84 29.63 -23.86
CA THR A 26 -0.75 28.49 -22.98
C THR A 26 -2.13 27.88 -23.01
N ALA A 27 -2.29 26.79 -23.77
CA ALA A 27 -3.46 25.96 -23.69
C ALA A 27 -3.54 25.50 -22.25
N SER A 28 -4.34 26.19 -21.44
CA SER A 28 -4.69 25.73 -20.11
C SER A 28 -5.52 24.47 -20.31
N PHE A 29 -4.91 23.32 -20.26
CA PHE A 29 -5.62 22.05 -20.26
C PHE A 29 -6.51 22.05 -19.02
N ALA A 30 -7.82 21.90 -19.23
CA ALA A 30 -8.77 21.83 -18.14
C ALA A 30 -8.49 20.56 -17.33
N GLN A 31 -7.91 20.74 -16.16
CA GLN A 31 -7.68 19.65 -15.20
C GLN A 31 -8.99 19.33 -14.47
N VAL A 32 -9.16 18.07 -14.08
CA VAL A 32 -10.23 17.66 -13.16
C VAL A 32 -9.95 18.30 -11.81
N SER A 33 -10.91 19.02 -11.25
CA SER A 33 -10.74 19.65 -9.96
C SER A 33 -10.85 18.62 -8.81
N THR A 34 -10.28 18.94 -7.66
CA THR A 34 -10.41 18.10 -6.45
C THR A 34 -11.86 17.92 -6.04
N GLU A 35 -12.70 18.95 -6.27
CA GLU A 35 -14.13 18.90 -6.00
C GLU A 35 -14.86 17.88 -6.89
N GLN A 36 -14.40 17.67 -8.12
CA GLN A 36 -14.97 16.65 -9.02
C GLN A 36 -14.61 15.21 -8.62
N LEU A 37 -13.61 15.03 -7.75
CA LEU A 37 -13.18 13.74 -7.21
C LEU A 37 -13.66 13.49 -5.79
N ALA A 38 -14.26 14.47 -5.11
CA ALA A 38 -14.60 14.44 -3.69
C ALA A 38 -15.53 13.28 -3.28
N GLY A 39 -16.33 12.75 -4.22
CA GLY A 39 -17.20 11.60 -3.99
C GLY A 39 -16.47 10.24 -3.99
N LEU A 40 -15.19 10.21 -4.39
CA LEU A 40 -14.39 8.98 -4.48
C LEU A 40 -13.59 8.77 -3.20
N LYS A 41 -13.56 7.52 -2.72
CA LYS A 41 -12.81 7.13 -1.52
C LYS A 41 -12.29 5.70 -1.68
N TYR A 42 -11.01 5.50 -1.38
CA TYR A 42 -10.45 4.16 -1.23
C TYR A 42 -10.86 3.55 0.12
N ARG A 43 -11.05 2.24 0.13
CA ARG A 43 -11.13 1.43 1.34
C ARG A 43 -9.95 0.47 1.43
N MET A 44 -9.41 0.27 2.62
CA MET A 44 -8.39 -0.71 2.91
C MET A 44 -9.09 -2.04 3.23
N ILE A 45 -8.72 -3.12 2.54
CA ILE A 45 -9.32 -4.44 2.74
C ILE A 45 -8.48 -5.38 3.59
N GLY A 46 -7.23 -5.01 3.88
CA GLY A 46 -6.27 -5.89 4.54
C GLY A 46 -5.34 -6.60 3.54
N PRO A 47 -4.72 -7.71 3.93
CA PRO A 47 -4.82 -8.34 5.25
C PRO A 47 -4.17 -7.50 6.34
N HIS A 48 -4.63 -7.64 7.58
CA HIS A 48 -3.95 -7.12 8.75
C HIS A 48 -2.80 -8.07 9.14
N ARG A 49 -1.79 -8.07 8.30
CA ARG A 49 -0.56 -8.83 8.45
C ARG A 49 0.60 -7.88 8.19
N ALA A 50 1.45 -7.71 9.21
CA ALA A 50 2.47 -6.66 9.19
C ALA A 50 3.59 -6.95 8.18
N GLY A 51 4.39 -5.93 7.90
CA GLY A 51 5.59 -5.95 7.07
C GLY A 51 6.79 -5.35 7.81
N ARG A 52 7.94 -5.26 7.14
CA ARG A 52 9.23 -4.90 7.70
C ARG A 52 9.17 -3.64 8.56
N THR A 53 9.55 -3.78 9.83
CA THR A 53 9.61 -2.72 10.83
C THR A 53 11.06 -2.54 11.27
N VAL A 54 11.66 -1.41 10.91
CA VAL A 54 13.07 -1.09 11.22
C VAL A 54 13.21 0.00 12.28
N GLY A 55 12.22 0.86 12.46
CA GLY A 55 12.17 1.87 13.52
C GLY A 55 11.32 1.40 14.69
N ILE A 56 11.81 1.53 15.93
CA ILE A 56 11.01 1.23 17.12
C ILE A 56 11.45 2.08 18.30
N SER A 57 10.48 2.64 19.03
CA SER A 57 10.74 3.39 20.26
C SER A 57 9.56 3.27 21.22
N GLY A 58 9.83 3.12 22.51
CA GLY A 58 8.83 3.20 23.57
C GLY A 58 8.99 4.48 24.39
N VAL A 59 8.03 4.73 25.30
CA VAL A 59 8.05 5.83 26.23
C VAL A 59 8.36 5.28 27.63
N ALA A 60 9.52 5.63 28.20
CA ALA A 60 10.02 5.04 29.45
C ALA A 60 9.03 5.15 30.61
N ASP A 61 8.44 6.32 30.81
CA ASP A 61 7.51 6.62 31.91
C ASP A 61 6.04 6.29 31.58
N GLN A 62 5.74 5.90 30.33
CA GLN A 62 4.42 5.49 29.86
C GLN A 62 4.57 4.12 29.17
N PRO A 63 4.73 3.04 29.93
CA PRO A 63 5.22 1.75 29.43
C PRO A 63 4.27 1.06 28.45
N ASN A 64 3.04 1.54 28.32
CA ASN A 64 2.03 1.08 27.35
C ASN A 64 2.11 1.78 25.97
N ILE A 65 2.95 2.82 25.83
CA ILE A 65 3.05 3.62 24.61
C ILE A 65 4.31 3.25 23.81
N PHE A 66 4.11 2.89 22.55
CA PHE A 66 5.17 2.60 21.60
C PHE A 66 4.88 3.20 20.22
N TYR A 67 5.97 3.40 19.49
CA TYR A 67 5.95 3.84 18.10
C TYR A 67 6.76 2.86 17.26
N ILE A 68 6.24 2.50 16.07
CA ILE A 68 6.95 1.71 15.08
C ILE A 68 7.06 2.50 13.78
N GLY A 69 8.21 2.37 13.11
CA GLY A 69 8.48 2.87 11.78
C GLY A 69 8.59 1.72 10.79
N VAL A 70 7.71 1.73 9.79
CA VAL A 70 7.55 0.64 8.83
C VAL A 70 8.02 1.08 7.46
N ASN A 71 8.73 0.20 6.76
CA ASN A 71 9.16 0.45 5.39
C ASN A 71 7.93 0.63 4.48
N ASN A 72 7.77 1.83 3.89
CA ASN A 72 6.60 2.25 3.12
C ASN A 72 5.25 2.20 3.85
N GLY A 73 5.26 1.90 5.16
CA GLY A 73 4.05 1.80 5.98
C GLY A 73 3.80 3.02 6.88
N GLY A 74 4.76 3.97 6.94
CA GLY A 74 4.68 5.14 7.82
C GLY A 74 4.98 4.82 9.28
N VAL A 75 4.55 5.74 10.16
CA VAL A 75 4.71 5.59 11.62
C VAL A 75 3.37 5.22 12.25
N TRP A 76 3.41 4.22 13.14
CA TRP A 76 2.25 3.76 13.88
C TRP A 76 2.48 3.90 15.38
N LYS A 77 1.40 4.17 16.11
CA LYS A 77 1.38 4.33 17.57
C LYS A 77 0.45 3.33 18.21
N THR A 78 0.90 2.70 19.29
CA THR A 78 0.05 1.96 20.24
C THR A 78 0.01 2.67 21.60
N THR A 79 -1.08 2.50 22.33
CA THR A 79 -1.26 2.98 23.72
C THR A 79 -1.71 1.86 24.66
N ASP A 80 -1.55 0.61 24.23
CA ASP A 80 -2.07 -0.59 24.88
C ASP A 80 -1.13 -1.81 24.69
N TYR A 81 0.19 -1.59 24.76
CA TYR A 81 1.22 -2.62 24.61
C TYR A 81 1.18 -3.38 23.27
N GLY A 82 0.74 -2.73 22.21
CA GLY A 82 0.68 -3.35 20.87
C GLY A 82 -0.57 -4.18 20.62
N HIS A 83 -1.60 -4.07 21.47
CA HIS A 83 -2.88 -4.70 21.21
C HIS A 83 -3.59 -4.03 20.03
N THR A 84 -3.60 -2.71 19.99
CA THR A 84 -4.06 -1.95 18.81
C THR A 84 -3.00 -0.96 18.31
N TRP A 85 -3.01 -0.68 17.01
CA TRP A 85 -2.11 0.24 16.35
C TRP A 85 -2.86 1.25 15.50
N LYS A 86 -2.44 2.52 15.57
CA LYS A 86 -3.02 3.61 14.77
C LYS A 86 -1.93 4.28 13.93
N PRO A 87 -2.14 4.48 12.62
CA PRO A 87 -1.22 5.24 11.79
C PRO A 87 -1.26 6.72 12.19
N ILE A 88 -0.09 7.36 12.30
CA ILE A 88 0.03 8.77 12.71
C ILE A 88 0.89 9.60 11.74
N PHE A 89 1.23 9.05 10.57
CA PHE A 89 2.14 9.69 9.62
C PHE A 89 1.52 9.83 8.20
N ASP A 90 0.26 9.45 8.02
CA ASP A 90 -0.43 9.31 6.73
C ASP A 90 -0.52 10.60 5.91
N ALA A 91 -0.50 11.76 6.57
CA ALA A 91 -0.52 13.08 5.92
C ALA A 91 0.84 13.47 5.27
N GLN A 92 1.91 12.74 5.55
CA GLN A 92 3.23 13.09 5.05
C GLN A 92 3.45 12.61 3.59
N ASN A 93 4.53 13.12 2.96
CA ASN A 93 4.83 12.86 1.56
C ASN A 93 5.74 11.62 1.35
N THR A 94 6.03 10.88 2.39
CA THR A 94 6.75 9.60 2.34
C THR A 94 6.16 8.62 3.32
N GLY A 95 6.15 7.34 2.97
CA GLY A 95 5.79 6.24 3.86
C GLY A 95 7.01 5.43 4.34
N SER A 96 8.20 5.64 3.75
CA SER A 96 9.40 4.87 4.11
C SER A 96 10.05 5.44 5.37
N VAL A 97 10.27 4.60 6.40
CA VAL A 97 10.82 5.00 7.70
C VAL A 97 12.00 4.10 8.05
N GLY A 98 13.13 4.70 8.39
CA GLY A 98 14.37 4.02 8.79
C GLY A 98 14.62 4.04 10.30
N ASP A 99 14.17 5.09 11.02
CA ASP A 99 14.25 5.15 12.47
C ASP A 99 13.17 6.03 13.09
N VAL A 100 12.79 5.71 14.32
CA VAL A 100 11.86 6.49 15.17
C VAL A 100 12.47 6.67 16.55
N ALA A 101 12.66 7.91 16.99
CA ALA A 101 13.24 8.23 18.30
C ALA A 101 12.32 9.16 19.11
N VAL A 102 11.94 8.72 20.31
CA VAL A 102 11.23 9.53 21.32
C VAL A 102 12.25 10.19 22.23
N ALA A 103 12.12 11.50 22.47
CA ALA A 103 13.01 12.23 23.37
C ALA A 103 12.85 11.76 24.83
N PRO A 104 13.91 11.31 25.51
CA PRO A 104 13.84 10.84 26.89
C PRO A 104 13.35 11.92 27.87
N SER A 105 13.73 13.20 27.64
CA SER A 105 13.35 14.33 28.48
C SER A 105 11.94 14.85 28.23
N ASN A 106 11.31 14.51 27.07
CA ASN A 106 9.99 15.01 26.69
C ASN A 106 9.30 14.06 25.71
N SER A 107 8.42 13.20 26.19
CA SER A 107 7.72 12.19 25.36
C SER A 107 6.79 12.74 24.28
N ASN A 108 6.50 14.06 24.26
CA ASN A 108 5.78 14.69 23.16
C ASN A 108 6.69 14.96 21.94
N VAL A 109 8.01 14.97 22.13
CA VAL A 109 8.97 15.22 21.05
C VAL A 109 9.44 13.89 20.45
N ILE A 110 9.19 13.75 19.15
CA ILE A 110 9.53 12.55 18.39
C ILE A 110 10.23 12.98 17.12
N TYR A 111 11.30 12.27 16.76
CA TYR A 111 11.97 12.41 15.47
C TYR A 111 11.81 11.14 14.65
N VAL A 112 11.68 11.31 13.33
CA VAL A 112 11.58 10.23 12.36
C VAL A 112 12.57 10.46 11.24
N GLY A 113 13.44 9.50 11.02
CA GLY A 113 14.32 9.43 9.85
C GLY A 113 13.65 8.64 8.76
N SER A 114 13.48 9.23 7.57
CA SER A 114 12.86 8.54 6.44
C SER A 114 13.88 7.76 5.60
N GLY A 115 13.40 6.84 4.77
CA GLY A 115 14.19 5.82 4.09
C GLY A 115 14.28 4.54 4.91
N GLU A 116 15.02 3.53 4.48
CA GLU A 116 15.06 2.24 5.18
C GLU A 116 16.29 2.05 6.08
N GLY A 117 17.38 2.78 5.83
CA GLY A 117 18.61 2.71 6.63
C GLY A 117 19.38 1.39 6.52
N ILE A 118 19.09 0.57 5.52
CA ILE A 118 19.71 -0.73 5.23
C ILE A 118 20.10 -0.82 3.75
N GLN A 119 20.73 -1.91 3.34
CA GLN A 119 21.07 -2.14 1.92
C GLN A 119 20.40 -3.43 1.41
N ARG A 120 19.43 -3.26 0.52
CA ARG A 120 18.65 -4.35 -0.11
C ARG A 120 18.29 -3.98 -1.56
N PRO A 121 17.97 -4.97 -2.43
CA PRO A 121 17.64 -4.70 -3.83
C PRO A 121 16.28 -4.04 -4.07
N ASP A 122 15.39 -4.01 -3.10
CA ASP A 122 14.00 -3.55 -3.20
C ASP A 122 13.71 -2.29 -2.38
N LEU A 123 14.74 -1.52 -2.07
CA LEU A 123 14.66 -0.32 -1.23
C LEU A 123 13.73 0.74 -1.78
N SER A 124 13.00 1.38 -0.88
CA SER A 124 12.35 2.66 -1.11
C SER A 124 13.12 3.79 -0.45
N ILE A 125 13.03 4.96 -1.05
CA ILE A 125 13.74 6.16 -0.56
C ILE A 125 12.85 6.99 0.37
N GLY A 126 13.52 7.71 1.30
CA GLY A 126 12.90 8.74 2.11
C GLY A 126 13.09 10.14 1.52
N ASN A 127 12.65 11.14 2.26
CA ASN A 127 12.82 12.56 1.92
C ASN A 127 13.22 13.41 3.15
N GLY A 128 14.05 12.86 4.03
CA GLY A 128 14.69 13.58 5.12
C GLY A 128 14.17 13.27 6.52
N LEU A 129 14.41 14.22 7.42
CA LEU A 129 14.14 14.17 8.85
C LEU A 129 12.79 14.84 9.16
N TYR A 130 11.99 14.22 10.02
CA TYR A 130 10.73 14.78 10.52
C TYR A 130 10.75 14.93 12.03
N LYS A 131 9.99 15.92 12.55
CA LYS A 131 9.79 16.17 13.97
C LYS A 131 8.31 16.34 14.30
N SER A 132 7.88 15.75 15.40
CA SER A 132 6.64 16.07 16.10
C SER A 132 6.94 16.66 17.47
N THR A 133 6.09 17.56 17.96
CA THR A 133 6.14 18.13 19.31
C THR A 133 4.85 17.91 20.11
N ASP A 134 3.98 17.05 19.58
CA ASP A 134 2.64 16.76 20.13
C ASP A 134 2.30 15.25 20.16
N ALA A 135 3.34 14.44 20.39
CA ALA A 135 3.25 12.98 20.47
C ALA A 135 2.73 12.32 19.17
N GLY A 136 3.09 12.89 18.01
CA GLY A 136 2.81 12.35 16.69
C GLY A 136 1.48 12.81 16.08
N LYS A 137 0.80 13.80 16.62
CA LYS A 137 -0.43 14.34 16.03
C LYS A 137 -0.14 15.19 14.78
N THR A 138 0.93 15.99 14.84
CA THR A 138 1.42 16.80 13.70
C THR A 138 2.91 16.61 13.48
N TRP A 139 3.37 16.81 12.25
CA TRP A 139 4.73 16.61 11.83
C TRP A 139 5.25 17.76 10.98
N ALA A 140 6.53 18.11 11.18
CA ALA A 140 7.26 19.06 10.35
C ALA A 140 8.49 18.38 9.73
N ASN A 141 8.72 18.57 8.45
CA ASN A 141 9.97 18.16 7.81
C ASN A 141 11.08 19.14 8.19
N MET A 142 12.24 18.62 8.60
CA MET A 142 13.38 19.37 9.15
C MET A 142 14.58 19.45 8.18
N GLY A 143 14.44 18.96 6.94
CA GLY A 143 15.54 18.95 5.95
C GLY A 143 16.13 17.56 5.69
N LEU A 144 17.33 17.51 5.11
CA LEU A 144 18.00 16.30 4.59
C LEU A 144 17.16 15.59 3.52
N HIS A 145 16.59 16.37 2.59
CA HIS A 145 15.68 15.85 1.58
C HIS A 145 16.36 14.89 0.58
N ASP A 146 17.67 15.08 0.36
CA ASP A 146 18.49 14.29 -0.57
C ASP A 146 19.27 13.16 0.14
N ALA A 147 19.06 12.97 1.45
CA ALA A 147 19.73 11.88 2.16
C ALA A 147 19.22 10.50 1.72
N GLN A 148 17.98 10.38 1.30
CA GLN A 148 17.24 9.16 0.89
C GLN A 148 17.16 8.09 1.99
N GLN A 149 18.21 7.91 2.82
CA GLN A 149 18.29 6.89 3.85
C GLN A 149 18.81 7.49 5.16
N ILE A 150 17.99 7.51 6.21
CA ILE A 150 18.41 7.86 7.58
C ILE A 150 18.28 6.61 8.45
N GLY A 151 19.43 6.05 8.88
CA GLY A 151 19.51 4.77 9.59
C GLY A 151 19.47 4.88 11.11
N GLY A 152 19.69 6.08 11.69
CA GLY A 152 19.73 6.25 13.14
C GLY A 152 19.59 7.67 13.62
N ILE A 153 18.90 7.86 14.75
CA ILE A 153 18.71 9.15 15.43
C ILE A 153 19.06 8.96 16.91
N SER A 154 19.93 9.82 17.45
CA SER A 154 20.23 9.86 18.89
C SER A 154 19.88 11.21 19.47
N ILE A 155 19.05 11.23 20.50
CA ILE A 155 18.59 12.43 21.20
C ILE A 155 19.31 12.50 22.54
N ASP A 156 19.81 13.68 22.89
CA ASP A 156 20.41 13.93 24.23
C ASP A 156 19.36 13.63 25.31
N PRO A 157 19.68 12.76 26.29
CA PRO A 157 18.73 12.39 27.32
C PRO A 157 18.23 13.55 28.18
N ASN A 158 18.98 14.68 28.23
CA ASN A 158 18.67 15.85 29.04
C ASN A 158 18.15 17.05 28.21
N ASN A 159 18.19 16.95 26.85
CA ASN A 159 17.84 18.08 25.99
C ASN A 159 17.30 17.58 24.64
N GLU A 160 15.97 17.61 24.50
CA GLU A 160 15.28 17.18 23.30
C GLU A 160 15.62 17.99 22.02
N ASN A 161 16.30 19.12 22.17
CA ASN A 161 16.73 19.95 21.03
C ASN A 161 18.14 19.61 20.54
N ARG A 162 18.92 18.85 21.30
CA ARG A 162 20.23 18.36 20.86
C ARG A 162 20.12 16.94 20.30
N ILE A 163 20.30 16.82 19.00
CA ILE A 163 20.16 15.53 18.31
C ILE A 163 21.35 15.28 17.38
N PHE A 164 21.59 13.98 17.13
CA PHE A 164 22.46 13.51 16.07
C PHE A 164 21.69 12.60 15.13
N VAL A 165 21.97 12.74 13.82
CA VAL A 165 21.30 12.00 12.75
C VAL A 165 22.35 11.30 11.90
N ALA A 166 22.21 9.98 11.73
CA ALA A 166 23.06 9.17 10.86
C ALA A 166 22.43 9.07 9.46
N ALA A 167 23.00 9.77 8.48
CA ALA A 167 22.54 9.75 7.10
C ALA A 167 23.42 8.79 6.27
N LEU A 168 22.80 7.70 5.78
CA LEU A 168 23.48 6.70 4.93
C LEU A 168 23.59 7.20 3.48
N GLY A 169 22.66 8.03 3.03
CA GLY A 169 22.65 8.62 1.68
C GLY A 169 22.01 7.74 0.62
N HIS A 170 22.29 8.00 -0.66
CA HIS A 170 21.74 7.26 -1.78
C HIS A 170 22.21 5.80 -1.80
N PRO A 171 21.31 4.82 -1.84
CA PRO A 171 21.73 3.42 -1.93
C PRO A 171 22.32 3.08 -3.31
N TYR A 172 21.86 3.75 -4.38
CA TYR A 172 22.22 3.43 -5.76
C TYR A 172 23.16 4.44 -6.43
N GLY A 173 23.55 5.52 -5.74
CA GLY A 173 24.39 6.58 -6.30
C GLY A 173 25.23 7.31 -5.26
N PRO A 174 26.20 8.13 -5.69
CA PRO A 174 26.91 9.05 -4.81
C PRO A 174 26.00 10.22 -4.45
N ASN A 175 26.14 10.76 -3.24
CA ASN A 175 25.52 12.03 -2.84
C ASN A 175 26.26 12.68 -1.67
N LYS A 176 25.99 13.96 -1.41
CA LYS A 176 26.70 14.74 -0.38
C LYS A 176 25.99 14.76 0.97
N GLU A 177 24.70 14.47 1.03
CA GLU A 177 23.95 14.37 2.29
C GLU A 177 24.19 13.01 2.95
N ARG A 178 25.46 12.74 3.32
CA ARG A 178 25.93 11.53 4.00
C ARG A 178 26.67 11.88 5.28
N GLY A 179 26.82 10.91 6.18
CA GLY A 179 27.58 11.08 7.42
C GLY A 179 26.73 11.45 8.61
N VAL A 180 27.30 12.09 9.61
CA VAL A 180 26.62 12.48 10.85
C VAL A 180 26.27 13.95 10.83
N TYR A 181 25.00 14.23 11.11
CA TYR A 181 24.52 15.60 11.31
C TYR A 181 24.19 15.84 12.78
N ARG A 182 24.48 17.07 13.27
CA ARG A 182 24.16 17.54 14.61
C ARG A 182 23.17 18.70 14.53
N SER A 183 22.19 18.73 15.43
CA SER A 183 21.39 19.94 15.71
C SER A 183 21.47 20.26 17.19
N LEU A 184 21.46 21.55 17.53
CA LEU A 184 21.38 22.09 18.89
C LEU A 184 20.07 22.84 19.15
N ASP A 185 19.20 22.98 18.15
CA ASP A 185 17.98 23.77 18.14
C ASP A 185 16.73 22.97 17.76
N GLY A 186 16.82 21.65 17.91
CA GLY A 186 15.71 20.75 17.67
C GLY A 186 15.43 20.46 16.19
N GLY A 187 16.48 20.44 15.37
CA GLY A 187 16.41 20.08 13.95
C GLY A 187 16.20 21.29 13.02
N LYS A 188 16.07 22.52 13.53
CA LYS A 188 15.90 23.72 12.68
C LYS A 188 17.16 24.00 11.86
N THR A 189 18.33 23.79 12.46
CA THR A 189 19.62 23.78 11.77
C THR A 189 20.29 22.44 11.93
N LEU A 190 20.87 21.92 10.85
CA LEU A 190 21.57 20.65 10.78
C LEU A 190 22.98 20.87 10.29
N GLU A 191 23.97 20.66 11.16
CA GLU A 191 25.41 20.81 10.88
C GLU A 191 25.97 19.42 10.55
N GLN A 192 26.62 19.26 9.39
CA GLN A 192 27.32 18.03 9.01
C GLN A 192 28.66 17.96 9.78
N VAL A 193 28.69 17.19 10.86
CA VAL A 193 29.84 17.13 11.81
C VAL A 193 30.82 15.98 11.54
N LEU A 194 30.40 14.97 10.77
CA LEU A 194 31.28 13.90 10.29
C LEU A 194 30.90 13.56 8.86
N TYR A 195 31.76 13.91 7.92
CA TYR A 195 31.65 13.61 6.50
C TYR A 195 32.96 12.99 6.01
N ILE A 196 32.90 11.90 5.28
CA ILE A 196 34.06 11.24 4.69
C ILE A 196 34.15 11.58 3.19
N ASP A 197 33.14 11.09 2.43
CA ASP A 197 33.04 11.33 0.99
C ASP A 197 31.60 11.07 0.52
N GLU A 198 31.33 11.22 -0.78
CA GLU A 198 29.99 11.04 -1.38
C GLU A 198 29.55 9.57 -1.52
N ASN A 199 30.40 8.59 -1.13
CA ASN A 199 30.12 7.15 -1.21
C ASN A 199 29.96 6.50 0.16
N THR A 200 30.32 7.20 1.24
CA THR A 200 30.43 6.64 2.61
C THR A 200 29.49 7.40 3.54
N GLY A 201 28.50 6.70 4.13
CA GLY A 201 27.49 7.28 5.00
C GLY A 201 27.59 6.83 6.44
N ALA A 202 26.80 7.44 7.32
CA ALA A 202 26.57 6.97 8.68
C ALA A 202 25.31 6.11 8.76
N VAL A 203 25.36 5.00 9.50
CA VAL A 203 24.21 4.09 9.66
C VAL A 203 23.66 4.08 11.09
N GLN A 204 24.51 4.39 12.06
CA GLN A 204 24.12 4.49 13.46
C GLN A 204 24.90 5.60 14.18
N VAL A 205 24.25 6.30 15.11
CA VAL A 205 24.88 7.28 16.00
C VAL A 205 24.28 7.16 17.38
N LEU A 206 25.12 7.17 18.44
CA LEU A 206 24.68 7.12 19.83
C LEU A 206 25.44 8.14 20.68
N ILE A 207 24.72 8.87 21.51
CA ILE A 207 25.24 9.68 22.61
C ILE A 207 25.46 8.76 23.81
N ASP A 208 26.60 8.86 24.50
CA ASP A 208 26.79 8.16 25.78
C ASP A 208 25.77 8.71 26.79
N PRO A 209 24.87 7.86 27.34
CA PRO A 209 23.81 8.32 28.23
C PRO A 209 24.31 8.94 29.54
N ASN A 210 25.53 8.62 29.98
CA ASN A 210 26.13 9.12 31.21
C ASN A 210 27.11 10.28 30.99
N HIS A 211 27.65 10.41 29.75
CA HIS A 211 28.63 11.43 29.34
C HIS A 211 28.24 12.02 28.01
N THR A 212 27.26 12.90 27.96
CA THR A 212 26.63 13.38 26.73
C THR A 212 27.58 14.08 25.74
N ASN A 213 28.78 14.50 26.16
CA ASN A 213 29.84 14.99 25.25
C ASN A 213 30.54 13.87 24.48
N ILE A 214 30.40 12.62 24.91
CA ILE A 214 30.92 11.46 24.20
C ILE A 214 29.87 10.95 23.22
N VAL A 215 30.22 10.92 21.94
CA VAL A 215 29.34 10.47 20.86
C VAL A 215 30.08 9.45 20.02
N PHE A 216 29.39 8.37 19.66
CA PHE A 216 29.90 7.36 18.74
C PHE A 216 29.06 7.30 17.49
N ALA A 217 29.70 6.99 16.35
CA ALA A 217 28.99 6.76 15.08
C ALA A 217 29.66 5.65 14.28
N THR A 218 28.83 4.84 13.63
CA THR A 218 29.33 3.86 12.64
C THR A 218 29.19 4.43 11.25
N ILE A 219 30.31 4.43 10.54
CA ILE A 219 30.42 4.82 9.16
C ILE A 219 30.53 3.57 8.30
N TRP A 220 29.81 3.56 7.17
CA TRP A 220 29.73 2.41 6.28
C TRP A 220 29.83 2.84 4.82
N ALA A 221 30.86 2.32 4.13
CA ALA A 221 31.00 2.47 2.70
C ALA A 221 30.19 1.36 2.03
N ALA A 222 29.03 1.72 1.47
CA ALA A 222 28.09 0.76 0.88
C ALA A 222 27.47 1.30 -0.41
N ARG A 223 27.26 0.42 -1.37
CA ARG A 223 26.60 0.72 -2.63
C ARG A 223 25.78 -0.49 -3.11
N GLN A 224 24.50 -0.27 -3.37
CA GLN A 224 23.66 -1.26 -4.03
C GLN A 224 23.87 -1.20 -5.55
N GLY A 225 24.07 -2.35 -6.21
CA GLY A 225 24.08 -2.44 -7.66
C GLY A 225 22.67 -2.44 -8.25
N PRO A 226 22.49 -2.17 -9.53
CA PRO A 226 21.20 -2.26 -10.22
C PRO A 226 20.69 -3.70 -10.34
N TRP A 227 21.59 -4.68 -10.24
CA TRP A 227 21.31 -6.10 -9.98
C TRP A 227 21.09 -6.32 -8.46
N GLU A 228 20.72 -7.52 -8.02
CA GLU A 228 20.30 -7.76 -6.65
C GLU A 228 21.38 -7.62 -5.56
N ASN A 229 22.68 -7.53 -5.88
CA ASN A 229 23.76 -7.42 -4.91
C ASN A 229 24.67 -6.22 -5.19
N GLY A 230 25.22 -5.63 -4.12
CA GLY A 230 26.15 -4.50 -4.15
C GLY A 230 27.44 -4.79 -3.44
N ALA A 231 28.24 -3.77 -3.20
CA ALA A 231 29.43 -3.82 -2.37
C ALA A 231 29.11 -3.28 -0.97
N TRP A 232 29.58 -3.98 0.06
CA TRP A 232 29.26 -3.71 1.45
C TRP A 232 30.47 -3.37 2.32
N ASP A 233 31.62 -3.10 1.74
CA ASP A 233 32.84 -2.75 2.43
C ASP A 233 33.57 -1.56 1.78
N GLY A 234 34.49 -0.96 2.52
CA GLY A 234 35.30 0.16 2.07
C GLY A 234 36.21 0.66 3.20
N GLU A 235 37.36 1.25 2.84
CA GLU A 235 38.42 1.64 3.80
C GLU A 235 37.92 2.58 4.91
N ALA A 236 36.94 3.42 4.65
CA ALA A 236 36.39 4.35 5.62
C ALA A 236 35.38 3.69 6.59
N SER A 237 34.90 2.46 6.32
CA SER A 237 34.01 1.75 7.26
C SER A 237 34.65 1.57 8.62
N GLY A 238 33.86 1.74 9.70
CA GLY A 238 34.33 1.58 11.05
C GLY A 238 33.56 2.38 12.09
N LEU A 239 34.01 2.23 13.36
CA LEU A 239 33.48 2.99 14.50
C LEU A 239 34.31 4.26 14.71
N TYR A 240 33.63 5.38 14.88
CA TYR A 240 34.21 6.69 15.16
C TYR A 240 33.73 7.20 16.51
N LYS A 241 34.60 7.89 17.26
CA LYS A 241 34.33 8.45 18.58
C LYS A 241 34.65 9.95 18.61
N SER A 242 33.78 10.72 19.21
CA SER A 242 33.95 12.13 19.57
C SER A 242 33.96 12.28 21.08
N LEU A 243 34.83 13.16 21.64
CA LEU A 243 34.91 13.51 23.06
C LEU A 243 34.42 14.93 23.36
N ASP A 244 34.07 15.70 22.32
CA ASP A 244 33.74 17.11 22.36
C ASP A 244 32.36 17.45 21.80
N GLY A 245 31.41 16.52 21.96
CA GLY A 245 30.05 16.72 21.52
C GLY A 245 29.85 16.68 20.02
N GLY A 246 30.66 15.91 19.33
CA GLY A 246 30.56 15.71 17.87
C GLY A 246 31.34 16.77 17.03
N THR A 247 32.21 17.60 17.65
CA THR A 247 32.98 18.62 16.91
C THR A 247 34.19 18.01 16.21
N THR A 248 34.90 17.10 16.89
CA THR A 248 35.99 16.32 16.30
C THR A 248 35.78 14.82 16.46
N TRP A 249 36.26 14.04 15.50
CA TRP A 249 36.05 12.60 15.44
C TRP A 249 37.35 11.82 15.19
N LYS A 250 37.47 10.68 15.88
CA LYS A 250 38.59 9.75 15.74
C LYS A 250 38.08 8.36 15.38
N LYS A 251 38.62 7.76 14.32
CA LYS A 251 38.36 6.35 14.00
C LYS A 251 38.99 5.43 15.03
N ILE A 252 38.22 4.49 15.55
CA ILE A 252 38.69 3.46 16.47
C ILE A 252 39.15 2.24 15.67
N THR A 253 40.43 1.85 15.83
CA THR A 253 41.01 0.74 15.05
C THR A 253 41.54 -0.38 15.94
N LYS A 254 41.78 -0.10 17.25
CA LYS A 254 42.42 -1.07 18.15
C LYS A 254 41.49 -2.23 18.44
N GLY A 255 41.86 -3.42 17.93
CA GLY A 255 41.14 -4.66 18.13
C GLY A 255 40.01 -4.97 17.11
N PHE A 256 39.64 -4.02 16.27
CA PHE A 256 38.72 -4.31 15.16
C PHE A 256 39.44 -4.89 13.93
N PRO A 257 38.77 -5.66 13.08
CA PRO A 257 39.27 -6.07 11.77
C PRO A 257 39.51 -4.84 10.86
N THR A 258 40.38 -5.00 9.87
CA THR A 258 40.68 -3.97 8.87
C THR A 258 39.90 -4.24 7.57
N THR A 259 39.66 -3.19 6.77
CA THR A 259 38.98 -3.36 5.48
C THR A 259 39.86 -4.10 4.47
N THR A 260 41.14 -3.72 4.36
CA THR A 260 42.08 -4.25 3.37
C THR A 260 42.45 -5.73 3.61
N GLU A 261 42.61 -6.14 4.86
CA GLU A 261 43.03 -7.52 5.19
C GLU A 261 41.85 -8.42 5.49
N ASP A 262 40.80 -7.89 6.12
CA ASP A 262 39.71 -8.65 6.71
C ASP A 262 38.35 -8.40 6.05
N GLY A 263 38.21 -7.40 5.17
CA GLY A 263 36.98 -7.04 4.48
C GLY A 263 35.92 -6.51 5.47
N LEU A 264 36.27 -5.46 6.25
CA LEU A 264 35.36 -4.86 7.24
C LEU A 264 34.22 -4.14 6.56
N GLY A 265 32.98 -4.60 6.78
CA GLY A 265 31.73 -4.02 6.34
C GLY A 265 31.05 -3.17 7.42
N ARG A 266 29.79 -3.52 7.76
CA ARG A 266 28.99 -2.79 8.74
C ARG A 266 29.32 -3.17 10.16
N ILE A 267 29.35 -2.16 11.05
CA ILE A 267 29.39 -2.35 12.52
C ILE A 267 28.08 -1.82 13.11
N GLY A 268 27.42 -2.64 13.94
CA GLY A 268 26.40 -2.19 14.86
C GLY A 268 26.95 -2.20 16.29
N PHE A 269 26.56 -1.28 17.18
CA PHE A 269 27.09 -1.21 18.51
C PHE A 269 26.09 -0.73 19.55
N THR A 270 26.41 -0.97 20.82
CA THR A 270 25.64 -0.46 21.98
C THR A 270 26.58 -0.05 23.10
N ILE A 271 26.19 0.97 23.84
CA ILE A 271 26.81 1.39 25.11
C ILE A 271 25.92 0.85 26.23
N ALA A 272 26.46 0.15 27.24
CA ALA A 272 25.68 -0.28 28.39
C ALA A 272 25.30 0.94 29.25
N PRO A 273 24.00 1.28 29.43
CA PRO A 273 23.64 2.46 30.22
C PRO A 273 24.03 2.36 31.72
N SER A 274 24.16 1.16 32.27
CA SER A 274 24.61 0.94 33.64
C SER A 274 26.11 1.16 33.81
N ASN A 275 26.91 1.09 32.74
CA ASN A 275 28.37 1.27 32.74
C ASN A 275 28.89 1.63 31.36
N SER A 276 29.17 2.89 31.11
CA SER A 276 29.64 3.38 29.79
C SER A 276 31.00 2.81 29.35
N ASN A 277 31.79 2.19 30.25
CA ASN A 277 33.02 1.50 29.87
C ASN A 277 32.72 0.16 29.15
N ARG A 278 31.55 -0.45 29.41
CA ARG A 278 31.09 -1.66 28.74
C ARG A 278 30.34 -1.36 27.45
N MET A 279 30.87 -1.87 26.37
CA MET A 279 30.26 -1.74 25.06
C MET A 279 30.30 -3.08 24.32
N TYR A 280 29.34 -3.29 23.42
CA TYR A 280 29.27 -4.45 22.53
C TYR A 280 29.10 -4.02 21.10
N ALA A 281 29.62 -4.81 20.16
CA ALA A 281 29.45 -4.59 18.74
C ALA A 281 29.22 -5.89 17.97
N THR A 282 28.33 -5.84 16.98
CA THR A 282 28.29 -6.81 15.88
C THR A 282 29.17 -6.28 14.77
N VAL A 283 30.05 -7.10 14.24
CA VAL A 283 31.00 -6.72 13.21
C VAL A 283 30.87 -7.64 12.01
N ASP A 284 30.40 -7.09 10.91
CA ASP A 284 30.38 -7.77 9.62
C ASP A 284 31.76 -7.62 8.97
N ALA A 285 32.44 -8.73 8.76
CA ALA A 285 33.72 -8.77 8.07
C ALA A 285 33.91 -10.13 7.40
N ALA A 286 34.49 -10.14 6.21
CA ALA A 286 34.75 -11.35 5.45
C ALA A 286 35.69 -12.31 6.21
N LYS A 287 36.64 -11.75 6.98
CA LYS A 287 37.45 -12.47 7.97
C LYS A 287 37.31 -11.74 9.32
N LYS A 288 37.32 -12.51 10.42
CA LYS A 288 37.19 -11.98 11.78
C LYS A 288 35.82 -11.27 12.05
N GLY A 289 34.74 -11.63 11.31
CA GLY A 289 33.40 -11.24 11.69
C GLY A 289 33.01 -11.84 13.05
N GLY A 290 32.24 -11.11 13.87
CA GLY A 290 31.92 -11.59 15.21
C GLY A 290 31.17 -10.62 16.09
N ILE A 291 30.91 -11.06 17.32
CA ILE A 291 30.51 -10.18 18.42
C ILE A 291 31.78 -9.73 19.15
N TYR A 292 31.91 -8.42 19.31
CA TYR A 292 33.03 -7.78 19.96
C TYR A 292 32.60 -7.09 21.26
N ARG A 293 33.54 -6.93 22.19
CA ARG A 293 33.32 -6.23 23.45
C ARG A 293 34.46 -5.25 23.74
N SER A 294 34.13 -4.15 24.36
CA SER A 294 35.02 -3.21 24.98
C SER A 294 34.73 -3.09 26.48
N ASP A 295 35.74 -2.94 27.31
CA ASP A 295 35.67 -2.69 28.77
C ASP A 295 36.34 -1.36 29.16
N ASP A 296 36.73 -0.51 28.17
CA ASP A 296 37.47 0.74 28.34
C ASP A 296 36.78 1.94 27.62
N GLY A 297 35.46 1.89 27.50
CA GLY A 297 34.71 2.99 26.86
C GLY A 297 34.96 3.11 25.36
N GLY A 298 35.20 1.99 24.69
CA GLY A 298 35.34 1.91 23.24
C GLY A 298 36.72 2.23 22.70
N GLU A 299 37.76 2.38 23.57
CA GLU A 299 39.13 2.64 23.12
C GLU A 299 39.82 1.41 22.54
N SER A 300 39.47 0.21 23.05
CA SER A 300 39.95 -1.06 22.50
C SER A 300 38.87 -2.14 22.56
N TRP A 301 38.95 -3.07 21.61
CA TRP A 301 37.93 -4.10 21.38
C TRP A 301 38.58 -5.48 21.25
N TYR A 302 37.87 -6.51 21.67
CA TYR A 302 38.28 -7.90 21.48
C TYR A 302 37.07 -8.76 21.11
N MET A 303 37.26 -9.76 20.26
CA MET A 303 36.22 -10.66 19.79
C MET A 303 35.85 -11.64 20.91
N LEU A 304 34.54 -11.75 21.17
CA LEU A 304 33.95 -12.73 22.08
C LEU A 304 33.66 -14.06 21.38
N THR A 305 33.07 -13.99 20.20
CA THR A 305 32.67 -15.14 19.38
C THR A 305 32.62 -14.78 17.91
N SER A 306 32.93 -15.76 17.06
CA SER A 306 32.81 -15.69 15.59
C SER A 306 31.58 -16.45 15.09
N ASP A 307 30.61 -16.80 15.95
CA ASP A 307 29.38 -17.48 15.53
C ASP A 307 28.54 -16.60 14.60
N ALA A 308 28.53 -16.94 13.30
CA ALA A 308 27.88 -16.16 12.27
C ALA A 308 26.35 -16.02 12.45
N ARG A 309 25.72 -16.87 13.27
CA ARG A 309 24.29 -16.74 13.58
C ARG A 309 23.96 -15.47 14.37
N LEU A 310 24.96 -14.86 15.01
CA LEU A 310 24.80 -13.65 15.84
C LEU A 310 25.08 -12.35 15.08
N TRP A 311 25.85 -12.38 13.97
CA TRP A 311 26.35 -11.19 13.31
C TRP A 311 26.29 -11.22 11.76
N GLY A 312 26.04 -12.37 11.17
CA GLY A 312 26.00 -12.52 9.70
C GLY A 312 24.91 -11.69 9.05
N ARG A 313 25.05 -11.46 7.73
CA ARG A 313 24.12 -10.63 6.93
C ARG A 313 24.12 -9.15 7.36
N GLY A 314 25.30 -8.53 7.52
CA GLY A 314 25.45 -7.13 7.93
C GLY A 314 24.75 -6.11 7.03
N SER A 315 24.39 -6.46 5.78
CA SER A 315 23.54 -5.65 4.92
C SER A 315 22.16 -5.36 5.54
N ASP A 316 21.56 -6.38 6.19
CA ASP A 316 20.24 -6.34 6.81
C ASP A 316 20.30 -6.07 8.31
N PHE A 317 21.17 -6.80 9.04
CA PHE A 317 21.21 -6.85 10.49
C PHE A 317 22.51 -6.35 11.06
N ALA A 318 22.45 -5.50 12.05
CA ALA A 318 23.60 -5.07 12.83
C ALA A 318 23.16 -4.56 14.22
N GLU A 319 22.08 -5.07 14.76
CA GLU A 319 21.55 -4.63 16.06
C GLU A 319 22.10 -5.47 17.17
N VAL A 320 22.82 -4.86 18.09
CA VAL A 320 23.19 -5.39 19.40
C VAL A 320 22.71 -4.41 20.46
N LYS A 321 22.16 -4.90 21.59
CA LYS A 321 21.56 -4.06 22.63
C LYS A 321 21.92 -4.55 24.00
N ALA A 322 22.58 -3.71 24.82
CA ALA A 322 22.83 -3.99 26.24
C ALA A 322 21.55 -3.66 27.05
N ASP A 323 21.30 -4.48 28.09
CA ASP A 323 20.25 -4.20 29.05
C ASP A 323 20.56 -2.90 29.83
N PRO A 324 19.59 -2.00 30.00
CA PRO A 324 19.81 -0.73 30.67
C PRO A 324 20.29 -0.83 32.14
N LYS A 325 19.96 -1.92 32.82
CA LYS A 325 20.24 -2.12 34.26
C LYS A 325 21.36 -3.11 34.53
N ASN A 326 21.74 -3.95 33.55
CA ASN A 326 22.77 -4.97 33.73
C ASN A 326 23.64 -5.09 32.49
N GLU A 327 24.89 -4.63 32.60
CA GLU A 327 25.86 -4.62 31.49
C GLU A 327 26.23 -6.01 30.96
N ASP A 328 25.99 -7.09 31.72
CA ASP A 328 26.26 -8.47 31.32
C ASP A 328 25.07 -9.13 30.56
N ILE A 329 23.91 -8.49 30.56
CA ILE A 329 22.80 -8.91 29.72
C ILE A 329 22.86 -8.16 28.39
N VAL A 330 22.98 -8.91 27.30
CA VAL A 330 23.08 -8.35 25.96
C VAL A 330 22.25 -9.17 24.95
N TYR A 331 21.62 -8.50 24.03
CA TYR A 331 20.80 -9.07 22.96
C TYR A 331 21.48 -8.86 21.62
N SER A 332 21.37 -9.82 20.71
CA SER A 332 21.74 -9.67 19.30
C SER A 332 20.54 -10.02 18.42
N ALA A 333 20.20 -9.11 17.51
CA ALA A 333 19.12 -9.29 16.55
C ALA A 333 19.69 -9.70 15.18
N ASN A 334 19.23 -10.83 14.68
CA ASN A 334 19.62 -11.42 13.40
C ASN A 334 18.41 -12.23 12.89
N VAL A 335 18.61 -13.28 12.10
CA VAL A 335 17.52 -14.22 11.73
C VAL A 335 16.80 -14.75 12.96
N VAL A 336 17.54 -15.00 14.03
CA VAL A 336 17.02 -15.32 15.37
C VAL A 336 17.41 -14.20 16.34
N MET A 337 16.58 -13.91 17.31
CA MET A 337 16.91 -13.00 18.40
C MET A 337 17.61 -13.79 19.52
N TRP A 338 18.81 -13.36 19.85
CA TRP A 338 19.70 -14.01 20.82
C TRP A 338 19.84 -13.18 22.08
N LYS A 339 20.05 -13.86 23.21
CA LYS A 339 20.32 -13.25 24.52
C LYS A 339 21.52 -13.90 25.19
N SER A 340 22.41 -13.07 25.73
CA SER A 340 23.46 -13.47 26.65
C SER A 340 23.16 -12.93 28.05
N LYS A 341 23.56 -13.66 29.09
CA LYS A 341 23.44 -13.29 30.52
C LYS A 341 24.79 -13.21 31.23
N ASP A 342 25.88 -13.38 30.50
CA ASP A 342 27.25 -13.52 31.03
C ASP A 342 28.26 -12.63 30.31
N GLY A 343 27.79 -11.48 29.79
CA GLY A 343 28.64 -10.53 29.15
C GLY A 343 29.05 -10.95 27.73
N GLY A 344 28.20 -11.71 27.02
CA GLY A 344 28.42 -12.12 25.63
C GLY A 344 29.26 -13.39 25.47
N LYS A 345 29.53 -14.14 26.53
CA LYS A 345 30.32 -15.39 26.47
C LYS A 345 29.49 -16.55 25.94
N THR A 346 28.24 -16.68 26.41
CA THR A 346 27.29 -17.69 25.94
C THR A 346 25.97 -17.02 25.45
N TRP A 347 25.29 -17.67 24.50
CA TRP A 347 24.10 -17.14 23.86
C TRP A 347 23.00 -18.17 23.77
N GLU A 348 21.77 -17.77 24.08
CA GLU A 348 20.56 -18.56 23.92
C GLU A 348 19.63 -17.86 22.91
N GLY A 349 19.00 -18.61 21.99
CA GLY A 349 17.97 -18.10 21.12
C GLY A 349 16.67 -17.92 21.90
N ILE A 350 16.11 -16.72 21.93
CA ILE A 350 14.91 -16.39 22.71
C ILE A 350 13.67 -16.20 21.85
N LYS A 351 13.84 -15.92 20.55
CA LYS A 351 12.74 -15.78 19.60
C LYS A 351 13.25 -16.10 18.18
N GLY A 352 12.45 -16.82 17.41
CA GLY A 352 12.79 -17.23 16.04
C GLY A 352 11.64 -18.01 15.40
N ALA A 353 11.81 -18.50 14.18
CA ALA A 353 10.80 -19.28 13.47
C ALA A 353 10.36 -20.52 14.31
N PRO A 354 9.02 -20.79 14.36
CA PRO A 354 7.92 -20.16 13.60
C PRO A 354 7.40 -18.85 14.20
N GLY A 355 8.05 -18.25 15.16
CA GLY A 355 7.65 -17.04 15.87
C GLY A 355 8.18 -15.74 15.25
N GLY A 356 8.40 -15.67 13.93
CA GLY A 356 9.01 -14.57 13.21
C GLY A 356 10.52 -14.77 13.00
N ASP A 357 11.11 -13.99 12.13
CA ASP A 357 12.52 -13.99 11.78
C ASP A 357 12.98 -12.60 11.31
N ASP A 358 14.26 -12.47 11.00
CA ASP A 358 14.86 -11.24 10.48
C ASP A 358 14.58 -10.03 11.38
N TYR A 359 15.20 -10.03 12.57
CA TYR A 359 15.04 -9.00 13.59
C TYR A 359 15.97 -7.81 13.33
N HIS A 360 15.40 -6.58 13.29
CA HIS A 360 16.12 -5.37 12.89
C HIS A 360 16.43 -4.43 14.05
N ARG A 361 15.54 -4.30 15.04
CA ARG A 361 15.67 -3.27 16.08
C ARG A 361 15.11 -3.76 17.42
N ILE A 362 15.76 -3.34 18.51
CA ILE A 362 15.38 -3.65 19.88
C ILE A 362 15.29 -2.36 20.70
N TRP A 363 14.18 -2.16 21.39
CA TRP A 363 14.04 -1.15 22.43
C TRP A 363 13.70 -1.83 23.76
N ILE A 364 14.41 -1.44 24.84
CA ILE A 364 14.21 -1.99 26.19
C ILE A 364 13.83 -0.83 27.11
N ASN A 365 12.75 -0.99 27.89
CA ASN A 365 12.34 0.04 28.83
C ASN A 365 13.39 0.17 29.96
N PRO A 366 14.00 1.37 30.16
CA PRO A 366 15.03 1.56 31.18
C PRO A 366 14.51 1.46 32.62
N ASN A 367 13.19 1.67 32.83
CA ASN A 367 12.56 1.57 34.15
C ASN A 367 12.14 0.13 34.46
N ASN A 368 11.82 -0.69 33.46
CA ASN A 368 11.45 -2.10 33.60
C ASN A 368 11.94 -2.92 32.41
N THR A 369 13.08 -3.58 32.52
CA THR A 369 13.75 -4.31 31.44
C THR A 369 13.03 -5.59 30.99
N ASN A 370 11.93 -5.99 31.65
CA ASN A 370 11.03 -7.03 31.15
C ASN A 370 10.14 -6.53 30.00
N ILE A 371 10.05 -5.19 29.80
CA ILE A 371 9.28 -4.59 28.71
C ILE A 371 10.24 -4.31 27.56
N ILE A 372 10.07 -5.08 26.47
CA ILE A 372 10.92 -5.01 25.29
C ILE A 372 10.03 -4.90 24.06
N ALA A 373 10.36 -3.99 23.16
CA ALA A 373 9.74 -3.88 21.85
C ALA A 373 10.77 -4.26 20.78
N ILE A 374 10.30 -4.99 19.76
CA ILE A 374 11.15 -5.59 18.73
C ILE A 374 10.55 -5.31 17.36
N GLY A 375 11.37 -4.80 16.44
CA GLY A 375 11.03 -4.64 15.01
C GLY A 375 11.64 -5.78 14.20
N LEU A 376 10.85 -6.41 13.32
CA LEU A 376 11.25 -7.52 12.48
C LEU A 376 10.54 -7.47 11.11
N ASP A 377 10.88 -8.38 10.19
CA ASP A 377 10.28 -8.39 8.85
C ASP A 377 8.76 -8.67 8.88
N GLN A 378 8.25 -9.32 9.91
CA GLN A 378 6.81 -9.55 10.08
C GLN A 378 6.09 -8.49 10.92
N GLY A 379 6.75 -7.37 11.32
CA GLY A 379 6.11 -6.25 12.02
C GLY A 379 6.77 -5.83 13.32
N GLY A 380 6.02 -5.08 14.15
CA GLY A 380 6.41 -4.72 15.50
C GLY A 380 5.75 -5.61 16.55
N THR A 381 6.50 -6.08 17.55
CA THR A 381 5.98 -6.91 18.65
C THR A 381 6.53 -6.46 19.99
N ILE A 382 5.75 -6.63 21.05
CA ILE A 382 6.06 -6.15 22.40
C ILE A 382 5.92 -7.32 23.38
N THR A 383 6.91 -7.47 24.28
CA THR A 383 6.81 -8.34 25.46
C THR A 383 6.79 -7.50 26.74
N VAL A 384 6.08 -7.97 27.76
CA VAL A 384 6.00 -7.32 29.07
C VAL A 384 6.52 -8.22 30.20
N ASN A 385 6.99 -9.42 29.83
CA ASN A 385 7.44 -10.47 30.76
C ASN A 385 8.82 -11.04 30.39
N GLY A 386 9.69 -10.21 29.81
CA GLY A 386 11.08 -10.56 29.51
C GLY A 386 11.26 -11.53 28.34
N GLY A 387 10.24 -11.68 27.49
CA GLY A 387 10.29 -12.51 26.29
C GLY A 387 9.56 -13.85 26.40
N GLU A 388 8.79 -14.10 27.47
CA GLU A 388 7.99 -15.33 27.59
C GLU A 388 6.81 -15.32 26.61
N THR A 389 6.17 -14.15 26.42
CA THR A 389 5.09 -13.95 25.45
C THR A 389 5.24 -12.61 24.73
N TYR A 390 4.63 -12.48 23.57
CA TYR A 390 4.71 -11.29 22.71
C TYR A 390 3.34 -10.91 22.18
N SER A 391 3.13 -9.60 21.92
CA SER A 391 1.95 -9.12 21.21
C SER A 391 1.91 -9.62 19.76
N SER A 392 0.71 -9.67 19.18
CA SER A 392 0.51 -10.08 17.78
C SER A 392 1.03 -9.00 16.81
N TRP A 393 1.45 -9.42 15.61
CA TRP A 393 1.63 -8.56 14.44
C TRP A 393 0.51 -8.75 13.38
N TYR A 394 -0.50 -9.56 13.68
CA TYR A 394 -1.71 -9.71 12.86
C TYR A 394 -2.76 -8.60 13.12
N ASN A 395 -2.33 -7.46 13.61
CA ASN A 395 -3.12 -6.27 13.89
C ASN A 395 -2.54 -4.99 13.26
N GLN A 396 -1.57 -5.13 12.34
CA GLN A 396 -0.90 -4.04 11.64
C GLN A 396 -1.15 -4.19 10.14
N ALA A 397 -1.86 -3.25 9.51
CA ALA A 397 -2.15 -3.28 8.08
C ALA A 397 -0.97 -2.71 7.27
N THR A 398 0.20 -3.36 7.35
CA THR A 398 1.45 -2.91 6.73
C THR A 398 2.08 -3.95 5.81
N ALA A 399 1.29 -4.87 5.28
CA ALA A 399 1.77 -5.88 4.33
C ALA A 399 2.40 -5.27 3.08
N GLN A 400 3.54 -5.85 2.66
CA GLN A 400 4.37 -5.38 1.54
C GLN A 400 4.18 -6.28 0.32
N PHE A 401 3.28 -5.90 -0.60
CA PHE A 401 3.00 -6.65 -1.82
C PHE A 401 3.85 -6.17 -2.99
N TYR A 402 4.25 -7.10 -3.86
CA TYR A 402 5.00 -6.82 -5.10
C TYR A 402 4.10 -6.71 -6.32
N HIS A 403 3.04 -7.54 -6.37
CA HIS A 403 2.06 -7.53 -7.45
C HIS A 403 0.67 -7.75 -6.89
N VAL A 404 -0.36 -7.42 -7.67
CA VAL A 404 -1.76 -7.67 -7.33
C VAL A 404 -2.48 -8.31 -8.51
N SER A 405 -3.33 -9.29 -8.22
CA SER A 405 -4.24 -9.90 -9.18
C SER A 405 -5.60 -10.18 -8.55
N THR A 406 -6.57 -10.57 -9.38
CA THR A 406 -7.93 -10.90 -8.92
C THR A 406 -8.43 -12.15 -9.62
N ASP A 407 -9.41 -12.84 -9.01
CA ASP A 407 -10.14 -13.95 -9.64
C ASP A 407 -11.51 -13.52 -10.19
N ASN A 408 -12.27 -14.50 -10.68
CA ASN A 408 -13.62 -14.32 -11.22
C ASN A 408 -14.72 -14.83 -10.26
N ALA A 409 -14.41 -15.07 -9.00
CA ALA A 409 -15.41 -15.42 -7.99
C ALA A 409 -16.32 -14.22 -7.66
N PHE A 410 -17.40 -14.48 -6.94
CA PHE A 410 -18.23 -13.43 -6.33
C PHE A 410 -18.44 -13.73 -4.83
N PRO A 411 -18.03 -12.82 -3.93
CA PRO A 411 -17.15 -11.68 -4.19
C PRO A 411 -15.81 -12.13 -4.80
N TYR A 412 -15.18 -11.28 -5.63
CA TYR A 412 -13.85 -11.61 -6.14
C TYR A 412 -12.81 -11.57 -5.02
N ASN A 413 -11.77 -12.37 -5.17
CA ASN A 413 -10.62 -12.32 -4.27
C ASN A 413 -9.50 -11.50 -4.90
N VAL A 414 -8.71 -10.86 -4.04
CA VAL A 414 -7.48 -10.14 -4.36
C VAL A 414 -6.30 -10.98 -3.89
N TYR A 415 -5.28 -11.11 -4.73
CA TYR A 415 -4.11 -11.94 -4.47
C TYR A 415 -2.81 -11.16 -4.62
N GLY A 416 -1.79 -11.54 -3.83
CA GLY A 416 -0.43 -11.05 -3.97
C GLY A 416 0.58 -11.82 -3.14
N GLY A 417 1.83 -11.82 -3.61
CA GLY A 417 2.98 -12.26 -2.82
C GLY A 417 3.43 -11.15 -1.89
N GLN A 418 3.53 -11.44 -0.60
CA GLN A 418 4.01 -10.51 0.43
C GLN A 418 5.42 -10.86 0.82
N GLN A 419 6.29 -9.86 0.92
CA GLN A 419 7.63 -10.02 1.42
C GLN A 419 7.64 -10.70 2.79
N GLU A 420 8.50 -11.68 2.99
CA GLU A 420 8.79 -12.46 4.21
C GLU A 420 7.58 -13.17 4.84
N SER A 421 6.41 -13.06 4.25
CA SER A 421 5.19 -13.68 4.79
C SER A 421 4.46 -14.57 3.79
N GLY A 422 5.04 -14.81 2.62
CA GLY A 422 4.45 -15.61 1.56
C GLY A 422 3.26 -14.95 0.87
N SER A 423 2.52 -15.71 0.10
CA SER A 423 1.39 -15.22 -0.70
C SER A 423 0.05 -15.31 0.05
N VAL A 424 -0.87 -14.44 -0.31
CA VAL A 424 -2.20 -14.37 0.32
C VAL A 424 -3.29 -14.14 -0.73
N GLY A 425 -4.47 -14.69 -0.46
CA GLY A 425 -5.74 -14.38 -1.09
C GLY A 425 -6.69 -13.78 -0.06
N ILE A 426 -7.40 -12.71 -0.39
CA ILE A 426 -8.37 -12.04 0.46
C ILE A 426 -9.63 -11.68 -0.31
N ALA A 427 -10.81 -11.93 0.26
CA ALA A 427 -12.05 -11.56 -0.37
C ALA A 427 -12.24 -10.03 -0.40
N SER A 428 -12.73 -9.50 -1.53
CA SER A 428 -13.03 -8.07 -1.68
C SER A 428 -14.20 -7.60 -0.82
N ARG A 429 -14.97 -8.54 -0.26
CA ARG A 429 -16.14 -8.32 0.58
C ARG A 429 -16.32 -9.48 1.56
N SER A 430 -16.64 -9.16 2.82
CA SER A 430 -17.11 -10.12 3.82
C SER A 430 -18.63 -10.25 3.79
N ASN A 431 -19.16 -11.34 4.34
CA ASN A 431 -20.59 -11.51 4.62
C ASN A 431 -21.01 -10.86 5.94
N ASP A 432 -20.05 -10.47 6.79
CA ASP A 432 -20.28 -10.07 8.20
C ASP A 432 -20.02 -8.58 8.32
N GLY A 433 -19.96 -7.67 8.34
CA GLY A 433 -19.77 -6.23 8.51
C GLY A 433 -18.38 -5.70 8.19
N GLY A 434 -17.34 -6.53 8.28
CA GLY A 434 -15.95 -6.15 7.99
C GLY A 434 -15.16 -7.35 7.47
N ILE A 435 -14.05 -7.07 6.77
CA ILE A 435 -13.14 -8.08 6.24
C ILE A 435 -12.12 -8.43 7.33
N THR A 436 -12.23 -9.64 7.90
CA THR A 436 -11.46 -10.10 9.05
C THR A 436 -10.44 -11.18 8.65
N PHE A 437 -9.82 -11.81 9.64
CA PHE A 437 -8.98 -12.99 9.42
C PHE A 437 -9.77 -14.19 8.81
N ARG A 438 -11.09 -14.16 8.78
CA ARG A 438 -11.93 -15.19 8.15
C ARG A 438 -11.92 -15.12 6.63
N GLU A 439 -11.66 -13.95 6.07
CA GLU A 439 -11.72 -13.68 4.63
C GLU A 439 -10.38 -13.77 3.92
N TRP A 440 -9.26 -13.94 4.64
CA TRP A 440 -7.97 -14.08 4.00
C TRP A 440 -7.24 -15.36 4.41
N HIS A 441 -6.43 -15.89 3.52
CA HIS A 441 -5.69 -17.14 3.74
C HIS A 441 -4.43 -17.19 2.89
N PRO A 442 -3.39 -17.93 3.32
CA PRO A 442 -2.24 -18.22 2.48
C PRO A 442 -2.65 -19.01 1.23
N VAL A 443 -1.99 -18.78 0.11
CA VAL A 443 -2.30 -19.47 -1.15
C VAL A 443 -1.15 -20.33 -1.69
N GLY A 444 -0.19 -20.68 -0.83
CA GLY A 444 0.79 -21.75 -1.08
C GLY A 444 1.78 -21.48 -2.22
N VAL A 445 1.94 -20.21 -2.65
CA VAL A 445 2.99 -19.79 -3.57
C VAL A 445 4.00 -18.91 -2.85
N GLU A 446 5.17 -18.67 -3.44
CA GLU A 446 6.25 -17.97 -2.76
C GLU A 446 5.90 -16.49 -2.44
N GLU A 447 6.72 -15.88 -1.60
CA GLU A 447 6.76 -14.44 -1.42
C GLU A 447 7.18 -13.73 -2.72
N TYR A 448 7.29 -12.51 -2.90
CA TYR A 448 7.76 -11.73 -4.05
C TYR A 448 7.09 -12.04 -5.40
N GLY A 449 6.54 -13.23 -5.61
CA GLY A 449 6.05 -13.70 -6.89
C GLY A 449 4.76 -13.02 -7.35
N TYR A 450 4.49 -13.13 -8.65
CA TYR A 450 3.14 -12.98 -9.17
C TYR A 450 2.25 -14.10 -8.64
N VAL A 451 1.00 -13.80 -8.38
CA VAL A 451 -0.04 -14.76 -8.03
C VAL A 451 -1.13 -14.68 -9.09
N ALA A 452 -1.46 -15.80 -9.73
CA ALA A 452 -2.48 -15.86 -10.77
C ALA A 452 -3.50 -16.95 -10.43
N ALA A 453 -4.75 -16.56 -10.17
CA ALA A 453 -5.85 -17.49 -10.04
C ALA A 453 -6.24 -18.05 -11.41
N ASP A 454 -6.56 -19.35 -11.47
CA ASP A 454 -7.06 -19.98 -12.69
C ASP A 454 -8.42 -19.33 -13.08
N PRO A 455 -8.55 -18.78 -14.30
CA PRO A 455 -9.79 -18.14 -14.72
C PRO A 455 -11.00 -19.07 -14.79
N LEU A 456 -10.77 -20.39 -14.88
CA LEU A 456 -11.79 -21.43 -14.99
C LEU A 456 -12.10 -22.11 -13.66
N ASP A 457 -11.14 -22.14 -12.72
CA ASP A 457 -11.32 -22.70 -11.37
C ASP A 457 -10.62 -21.84 -10.33
N PRO A 458 -11.34 -20.94 -9.63
CA PRO A 458 -10.73 -20.01 -8.65
C PRO A 458 -10.16 -20.72 -7.41
N ASN A 459 -10.25 -22.05 -7.31
CA ASN A 459 -9.57 -22.81 -6.28
C ASN A 459 -8.13 -23.18 -6.65
N ILE A 460 -7.74 -23.01 -7.90
CA ILE A 460 -6.37 -23.25 -8.36
C ILE A 460 -5.63 -21.93 -8.51
N ILE A 461 -4.47 -21.85 -7.86
CA ILE A 461 -3.61 -20.66 -7.84
C ILE A 461 -2.22 -21.04 -8.35
N TYR A 462 -1.65 -20.17 -9.18
CA TYR A 462 -0.28 -20.30 -9.71
C TYR A 462 0.58 -19.13 -9.22
N GLY A 463 1.86 -19.37 -8.99
CA GLY A 463 2.78 -18.28 -8.63
C GLY A 463 4.15 -18.75 -8.16
N GLY A 464 4.94 -17.79 -7.67
CA GLY A 464 6.30 -18.02 -7.21
C GLY A 464 7.26 -18.47 -8.34
N LYS A 465 8.18 -19.36 -8.04
CA LYS A 465 9.09 -19.98 -9.03
C LYS A 465 8.44 -21.08 -9.84
N ILE A 466 7.21 -21.03 -9.95
CA ILE A 466 6.06 -21.71 -10.53
C ILE A 466 5.63 -22.95 -9.79
N THR A 467 4.66 -22.72 -8.92
CA THR A 467 3.90 -23.76 -8.23
C THR A 467 2.42 -23.65 -8.60
N ARG A 468 1.71 -24.76 -8.46
CA ARG A 468 0.25 -24.86 -8.55
C ARG A 468 -0.28 -25.24 -7.19
N TYR A 469 -1.14 -24.41 -6.63
CA TYR A 469 -1.77 -24.62 -5.32
C TYR A 469 -3.27 -24.91 -5.49
N ASP A 470 -3.78 -25.94 -4.81
CA ASP A 470 -5.23 -26.25 -4.75
C ASP A 470 -5.76 -25.88 -3.36
N LYS A 471 -6.62 -24.84 -3.29
CA LYS A 471 -7.22 -24.35 -2.04
C LYS A 471 -8.06 -25.41 -1.30
N ARG A 472 -8.62 -26.38 -2.02
CA ARG A 472 -9.48 -27.42 -1.43
C ARG A 472 -8.72 -28.44 -0.59
N THR A 473 -7.48 -28.69 -0.95
CA THR A 473 -6.60 -29.69 -0.31
C THR A 473 -5.38 -29.07 0.37
N ALA A 474 -5.17 -27.77 0.17
CA ALA A 474 -3.97 -27.04 0.60
C ALA A 474 -2.65 -27.65 0.08
N GLN A 475 -2.68 -28.38 -1.06
CA GLN A 475 -1.51 -29.00 -1.65
C GLN A 475 -0.84 -28.09 -2.66
N VAL A 476 0.49 -28.07 -2.61
CA VAL A 476 1.36 -27.33 -3.52
C VAL A 476 2.12 -28.32 -4.40
N GLN A 477 2.04 -28.14 -5.72
CA GLN A 477 2.81 -28.90 -6.69
C GLN A 477 3.82 -27.98 -7.39
N ASN A 478 5.09 -28.34 -7.38
CA ASN A 478 6.08 -27.68 -8.23
C ASN A 478 5.85 -28.14 -9.68
N ILE A 479 5.56 -27.19 -10.55
CA ILE A 479 5.31 -27.41 -11.98
C ILE A 479 6.38 -26.73 -12.85
N SER A 480 7.56 -26.45 -12.31
CA SER A 480 8.64 -25.74 -13.01
C SER A 480 8.98 -26.41 -14.35
N PRO A 481 9.11 -25.61 -15.43
CA PRO A 481 9.62 -26.14 -16.72
C PRO A 481 11.09 -26.60 -16.62
N THR A 482 11.81 -26.19 -15.58
CA THR A 482 13.19 -26.55 -15.29
C THR A 482 13.34 -27.02 -13.85
N PRO A 483 12.83 -28.22 -13.50
CA PRO A 483 12.85 -28.70 -12.12
C PRO A 483 14.28 -28.92 -11.58
N VAL A 484 15.22 -29.24 -12.45
CA VAL A 484 16.67 -29.28 -12.15
C VAL A 484 17.31 -28.00 -12.64
N ARG A 485 17.87 -27.24 -11.72
CA ARG A 485 18.52 -25.94 -12.00
C ARG A 485 19.94 -26.19 -12.51
N ASP A 486 20.17 -26.10 -13.81
CA ASP A 486 21.48 -26.24 -14.49
C ASP A 486 22.19 -24.90 -14.75
N GLY A 487 21.60 -23.78 -14.30
CA GLY A 487 22.12 -22.43 -14.48
C GLY A 487 21.87 -21.81 -15.86
N LYS A 488 21.21 -22.51 -16.79
CA LYS A 488 20.87 -21.97 -18.10
C LYS A 488 19.69 -21.01 -18.05
N VAL A 489 18.70 -21.30 -17.19
CA VAL A 489 17.56 -20.43 -16.96
C VAL A 489 17.76 -19.68 -15.66
N ARG A 490 17.64 -18.36 -15.73
CA ARG A 490 17.73 -17.42 -14.60
C ARG A 490 16.33 -17.02 -14.20
N PHE A 491 16.06 -17.02 -12.90
CA PHE A 491 14.81 -16.56 -12.31
C PHE A 491 15.11 -15.54 -11.23
N ILE A 492 14.24 -14.56 -11.10
CA ILE A 492 14.16 -13.66 -9.94
C ILE A 492 12.93 -13.98 -9.10
N ARG A 493 12.83 -13.41 -7.90
CA ARG A 493 11.70 -13.65 -6.99
C ARG A 493 10.37 -13.13 -7.55
N THR A 494 10.40 -12.13 -8.44
CA THR A 494 9.24 -11.51 -9.09
C THR A 494 9.03 -11.98 -10.54
N ALA A 495 9.30 -13.25 -10.82
CA ALA A 495 9.10 -13.83 -12.15
C ALA A 495 7.62 -13.72 -12.59
N PRO A 496 7.34 -13.23 -13.82
CA PRO A 496 5.98 -13.07 -14.31
C PRO A 496 5.25 -14.41 -14.45
N VAL A 497 4.02 -14.48 -13.90
CA VAL A 497 3.07 -15.59 -14.03
C VAL A 497 1.70 -15.01 -14.33
N LEU A 498 1.13 -15.27 -15.52
CA LEU A 498 -0.16 -14.71 -15.91
C LEU A 498 -0.86 -15.51 -17.00
N PHE A 499 -2.17 -15.50 -16.97
CA PHE A 499 -3.01 -16.10 -18.01
C PHE A 499 -3.19 -15.17 -19.21
N SER A 500 -3.39 -15.78 -20.38
CA SER A 500 -3.83 -15.03 -21.56
C SER A 500 -5.26 -14.53 -21.36
N PRO A 501 -5.56 -13.27 -21.70
CA PRO A 501 -6.93 -12.77 -21.67
C PRO A 501 -7.79 -13.24 -22.85
N VAL A 502 -7.18 -13.85 -23.88
CA VAL A 502 -7.85 -14.38 -25.08
C VAL A 502 -8.19 -15.87 -24.89
N ASP A 503 -7.30 -16.63 -24.22
CA ASP A 503 -7.49 -18.05 -23.96
C ASP A 503 -7.20 -18.37 -22.50
N ASN A 504 -8.27 -18.58 -21.73
CA ASN A 504 -8.23 -18.87 -20.30
C ASN A 504 -7.45 -20.14 -19.90
N LYS A 505 -7.02 -20.99 -20.84
CA LYS A 505 -6.18 -22.17 -20.58
C LYS A 505 -4.69 -21.87 -20.74
N THR A 506 -4.35 -20.82 -21.47
CA THR A 506 -2.95 -20.47 -21.74
C THR A 506 -2.37 -19.69 -20.57
N LEU A 507 -1.38 -20.27 -19.90
CA LEU A 507 -0.60 -19.67 -18.82
C LEU A 507 0.83 -19.42 -19.32
N PHE A 508 1.34 -18.20 -19.06
CA PHE A 508 2.73 -17.81 -19.32
C PHE A 508 3.52 -17.74 -18.01
N PHE A 509 4.79 -18.14 -18.11
CA PHE A 509 5.79 -18.00 -17.04
C PHE A 509 7.12 -17.56 -17.64
N ALA A 510 7.87 -16.67 -16.96
CA ALA A 510 9.13 -16.19 -17.51
C ALA A 510 10.29 -16.19 -16.50
N GLY A 511 11.45 -16.54 -16.99
CA GLY A 511 12.77 -16.22 -16.45
C GLY A 511 13.49 -15.28 -17.43
N ASN A 512 14.75 -15.58 -17.82
CA ASN A 512 15.39 -14.93 -18.96
C ASN A 512 14.77 -15.37 -20.30
N ILE A 513 14.05 -16.48 -20.31
CA ILE A 513 13.25 -17.03 -21.42
C ILE A 513 11.78 -17.16 -20.99
N ILE A 514 10.87 -17.27 -21.97
CA ILE A 514 9.43 -17.35 -21.72
C ILE A 514 8.94 -18.76 -22.01
N PHE A 515 8.11 -19.27 -21.11
CA PHE A 515 7.44 -20.56 -21.19
C PHE A 515 5.92 -20.38 -21.32
N LYS A 516 5.27 -21.30 -22.02
CA LYS A 516 3.82 -21.36 -22.19
C LYS A 516 3.30 -22.76 -21.87
N THR A 517 2.18 -22.87 -21.18
CA THR A 517 1.42 -24.11 -20.99
C THR A 517 -0.06 -23.89 -21.27
N THR A 518 -0.75 -24.94 -21.72
CA THR A 518 -2.21 -24.99 -21.95
C THR A 518 -2.89 -26.10 -21.15
N ASN A 519 -2.14 -26.79 -20.30
CA ASN A 519 -2.60 -27.94 -19.51
C ASN A 519 -2.26 -27.82 -18.01
N GLY A 520 -2.27 -26.58 -17.50
CA GLY A 520 -2.06 -26.32 -16.08
C GLY A 520 -0.66 -26.64 -15.57
N GLY A 521 0.37 -26.57 -16.45
CA GLY A 521 1.77 -26.80 -16.09
C GLY A 521 2.19 -28.26 -16.13
N SER A 522 1.36 -29.19 -16.63
CA SER A 522 1.74 -30.57 -16.82
C SER A 522 2.84 -30.74 -17.92
N SER A 523 2.87 -29.82 -18.87
CA SER A 523 3.97 -29.66 -19.83
C SER A 523 4.12 -28.19 -20.23
N TRP A 524 5.32 -27.80 -20.64
CA TRP A 524 5.68 -26.46 -21.05
C TRP A 524 6.34 -26.43 -22.42
N GLU A 525 6.04 -25.39 -23.17
CA GLU A 525 6.70 -25.02 -24.42
C GLU A 525 7.58 -23.79 -24.16
N THR A 526 8.85 -23.83 -24.62
CA THR A 526 9.71 -22.64 -24.64
C THR A 526 9.37 -21.83 -25.89
N ILE A 527 8.97 -20.58 -25.70
CA ILE A 527 8.47 -19.70 -26.77
C ILE A 527 9.36 -18.47 -27.01
N SER A 528 10.53 -18.37 -26.37
CA SER A 528 11.51 -17.32 -26.68
C SER A 528 12.95 -17.79 -26.56
N PRO A 529 13.90 -17.10 -27.22
CA PRO A 529 15.31 -17.12 -26.81
C PRO A 529 15.51 -16.41 -25.47
N ASP A 530 16.75 -16.27 -24.98
CA ASP A 530 17.13 -15.35 -23.94
C ASP A 530 16.84 -13.91 -24.42
N LEU A 531 15.96 -13.19 -23.72
CA LEU A 531 15.53 -11.83 -24.10
C LEU A 531 16.30 -10.73 -23.36
N SER A 532 17.22 -11.11 -22.46
CA SER A 532 18.06 -10.16 -21.73
C SER A 532 19.26 -9.69 -22.55
N ARG A 533 19.97 -8.66 -22.07
CA ARG A 533 21.18 -8.14 -22.74
C ARG A 533 22.26 -9.22 -22.80
N GLU A 534 22.91 -9.32 -23.95
CA GLU A 534 24.04 -10.24 -24.16
C GLU A 534 25.30 -9.72 -23.45
N THR A 535 25.49 -8.40 -23.38
CA THR A 535 26.64 -7.75 -22.78
C THR A 535 26.30 -7.18 -21.42
N TRP A 536 27.28 -7.24 -20.53
CA TRP A 536 27.19 -6.71 -19.18
C TRP A 536 27.60 -5.25 -19.14
N ASP A 537 26.63 -4.33 -19.09
CA ASP A 537 26.87 -2.90 -18.94
C ASP A 537 26.74 -2.51 -17.47
N ILE A 538 27.76 -1.89 -16.90
CA ILE A 538 27.75 -1.40 -15.53
C ILE A 538 27.38 0.09 -15.54
N PRO A 539 26.27 0.49 -14.92
CA PRO A 539 25.87 1.89 -14.86
C PRO A 539 26.91 2.77 -14.13
N ALA A 540 27.00 4.02 -14.55
CA ALA A 540 27.92 4.99 -13.93
C ALA A 540 27.61 5.24 -12.43
N SER A 541 26.35 5.06 -12.00
CA SER A 541 25.92 5.19 -10.60
C SER A 541 26.60 4.20 -9.64
N VAL A 542 27.11 3.07 -10.14
CA VAL A 542 27.92 2.12 -9.35
C VAL A 542 29.22 2.78 -8.89
N GLY A 543 29.81 3.69 -9.68
CA GLY A 543 30.93 4.55 -9.30
C GLY A 543 32.19 3.76 -8.91
N ILE A 544 32.76 4.06 -7.75
CA ILE A 544 33.99 3.45 -7.25
C ILE A 544 33.89 1.93 -7.00
N TYR A 545 32.67 1.39 -6.85
CA TYR A 545 32.43 -0.04 -6.65
C TYR A 545 32.42 -0.85 -7.95
N ASN A 546 32.72 -0.24 -9.09
CA ASN A 546 32.94 -0.90 -10.38
C ASN A 546 34.31 -1.59 -10.42
N THR A 547 34.47 -2.66 -9.64
CA THR A 547 35.70 -3.44 -9.52
C THR A 547 35.88 -4.43 -10.66
N GLU A 548 37.08 -5.00 -10.80
CA GLU A 548 37.34 -6.06 -11.77
C GLU A 548 36.51 -7.34 -11.50
N GLU A 549 36.10 -7.56 -10.28
CA GLU A 549 35.20 -8.66 -9.91
C GLU A 549 33.78 -8.41 -10.43
N VAL A 550 33.26 -7.19 -10.25
CA VAL A 550 31.97 -6.78 -10.78
C VAL A 550 31.93 -6.87 -12.29
N LYS A 551 33.01 -6.47 -12.99
CA LYS A 551 33.14 -6.58 -14.46
C LYS A 551 33.11 -8.03 -14.96
N LYS A 552 33.56 -9.00 -14.15
CA LYS A 552 33.57 -10.43 -14.48
C LYS A 552 32.25 -11.17 -14.18
N MET A 553 31.28 -10.47 -13.60
CA MET A 553 29.98 -11.10 -13.29
C MET A 553 29.30 -11.63 -14.55
N ARG A 554 28.61 -12.76 -14.41
CA ARG A 554 27.82 -13.34 -15.50
C ARG A 554 26.58 -12.49 -15.80
N GLN A 555 26.04 -12.63 -17.02
CA GLN A 555 24.75 -12.08 -17.42
C GLN A 555 23.66 -12.38 -16.37
N ARG A 556 22.86 -11.35 -16.00
CA ARG A 556 21.88 -11.45 -14.91
C ARG A 556 20.46 -11.04 -15.31
N GLY A 557 20.28 -10.33 -16.43
CA GLY A 557 19.00 -9.85 -16.89
C GLY A 557 17.95 -10.95 -17.02
N VAL A 558 16.69 -10.63 -16.72
CA VAL A 558 15.53 -11.50 -16.85
C VAL A 558 14.33 -10.73 -17.40
N VAL A 559 13.35 -11.45 -17.93
CA VAL A 559 12.03 -10.87 -18.23
C VAL A 559 11.35 -10.52 -16.91
N TYR A 560 11.01 -9.25 -16.73
CA TYR A 560 10.38 -8.72 -15.52
C TYR A 560 8.89 -8.47 -15.70
N SER A 561 8.46 -8.13 -16.91
CA SER A 561 7.05 -7.88 -17.25
C SER A 561 6.64 -8.57 -18.55
N LEU A 562 5.42 -9.10 -18.57
CA LEU A 562 4.77 -9.69 -19.74
C LEU A 562 3.40 -9.02 -19.94
N ALA A 563 3.03 -8.79 -21.22
CA ALA A 563 1.71 -8.29 -21.57
C ALA A 563 1.16 -9.05 -22.79
N PRO A 564 0.37 -10.10 -22.59
CA PRO A 564 -0.39 -10.74 -23.67
C PRO A 564 -1.41 -9.76 -24.23
N SER A 565 -1.59 -9.77 -25.57
CA SER A 565 -2.63 -9.00 -26.22
C SER A 565 -4.03 -9.44 -25.78
N TYR A 566 -4.94 -8.51 -25.67
CA TYR A 566 -6.37 -8.76 -25.44
C TYR A 566 -7.15 -9.15 -26.70
N GLN A 567 -6.51 -9.15 -27.88
CA GLN A 567 -7.16 -9.33 -29.16
C GLN A 567 -6.62 -10.54 -29.93
N ASP A 568 -5.35 -10.92 -29.73
CA ASP A 568 -4.70 -12.01 -30.47
C ASP A 568 -3.73 -12.78 -29.56
N LEU A 569 -3.95 -14.07 -29.42
CA LEU A 569 -3.13 -14.99 -28.62
C LEU A 569 -1.66 -15.04 -29.08
N ASN A 570 -1.38 -14.72 -30.35
CA ASN A 570 -0.03 -14.75 -30.92
C ASN A 570 0.79 -13.49 -30.61
N VAL A 571 0.16 -12.42 -30.08
CA VAL A 571 0.84 -11.16 -29.77
C VAL A 571 1.16 -11.10 -28.28
N LEU A 572 2.47 -11.01 -27.97
CA LEU A 572 2.96 -10.90 -26.59
C LEU A 572 4.10 -9.88 -26.53
N TRP A 573 4.04 -8.99 -25.57
CA TRP A 573 5.07 -8.03 -25.25
C TRP A 573 5.86 -8.52 -24.03
N ALA A 574 7.19 -8.31 -24.03
CA ALA A 574 8.07 -8.66 -22.92
C ALA A 574 9.03 -7.52 -22.60
N GLY A 575 9.19 -7.22 -21.31
CA GLY A 575 10.12 -6.23 -20.79
C GLY A 575 11.09 -6.85 -19.80
N THR A 576 12.37 -6.47 -19.89
CA THR A 576 13.42 -7.00 -19.01
C THR A 576 13.82 -6.00 -17.91
N ASP A 577 14.40 -6.50 -16.82
CA ASP A 577 14.91 -5.67 -15.72
C ASP A 577 16.22 -4.95 -16.10
N ASP A 578 16.93 -5.43 -17.13
CA ASP A 578 18.14 -4.81 -17.69
C ASP A 578 17.86 -3.86 -18.87
N GLY A 579 16.55 -3.56 -19.15
CA GLY A 579 16.14 -2.46 -19.99
C GLY A 579 15.93 -2.77 -21.46
N LEU A 580 15.36 -3.92 -21.80
CA LEU A 580 14.96 -4.25 -23.16
C LEU A 580 13.44 -4.47 -23.25
N ILE A 581 12.87 -4.07 -24.39
CA ILE A 581 11.47 -4.33 -24.73
C ILE A 581 11.42 -5.14 -26.01
N HIS A 582 10.69 -6.25 -25.99
CA HIS A 582 10.53 -7.16 -27.11
C HIS A 582 9.04 -7.38 -27.44
N ILE A 583 8.76 -7.70 -28.68
CA ILE A 583 7.43 -8.12 -29.13
C ILE A 583 7.54 -9.37 -30.01
N THR A 584 6.59 -10.29 -29.85
CA THR A 584 6.28 -11.32 -30.84
C THR A 584 4.88 -11.10 -31.40
N LYS A 585 4.66 -11.45 -32.69
CA LYS A 585 3.36 -11.40 -33.36
C LYS A 585 2.96 -12.74 -33.98
N ASP A 586 3.69 -13.79 -33.64
CA ASP A 586 3.55 -15.16 -34.25
C ASP A 586 3.61 -16.27 -33.19
N GLY A 587 3.20 -15.93 -31.94
CA GLY A 587 3.14 -16.91 -30.84
C GLY A 587 4.51 -17.29 -30.27
N GLY A 588 5.53 -16.46 -30.47
CA GLY A 588 6.88 -16.69 -29.93
C GLY A 588 7.87 -17.28 -30.88
N LYS A 589 7.49 -17.51 -32.15
CA LYS A 589 8.43 -18.05 -33.17
C LYS A 589 9.53 -17.04 -33.51
N ASN A 590 9.18 -15.76 -33.58
CA ASN A 590 10.10 -14.65 -33.81
C ASN A 590 9.88 -13.56 -32.76
N TRP A 591 10.97 -13.02 -32.23
CA TRP A 591 10.98 -11.89 -31.29
C TRP A 591 11.74 -10.72 -31.86
N LYS A 592 11.16 -9.53 -31.78
CA LYS A 592 11.78 -8.30 -32.26
C LYS A 592 12.09 -7.40 -31.06
N ASN A 593 13.34 -6.96 -30.92
CA ASN A 593 13.71 -5.90 -29.99
C ASN A 593 13.19 -4.56 -30.54
N ILE A 594 12.38 -3.89 -29.72
CA ILE A 594 11.70 -2.63 -30.05
C ILE A 594 12.01 -1.55 -29.02
N THR A 595 13.08 -1.71 -28.24
CA THR A 595 13.48 -0.79 -27.17
C THR A 595 13.77 0.59 -27.73
N PRO A 596 13.15 1.69 -27.20
CA PRO A 596 13.51 3.03 -27.61
C PRO A 596 14.93 3.38 -27.16
N ALA A 597 15.66 4.13 -28.01
CA ALA A 597 17.06 4.49 -27.75
C ALA A 597 17.28 5.31 -26.44
N SER A 598 16.24 5.91 -25.90
CA SER A 598 16.28 6.65 -24.62
C SER A 598 16.29 5.74 -23.39
N ILE A 599 16.02 4.45 -23.51
CA ILE A 599 16.09 3.48 -22.42
C ILE A 599 17.50 2.87 -22.39
N THR A 600 18.24 3.17 -21.32
CA THR A 600 19.60 2.69 -21.11
C THR A 600 19.61 1.34 -20.40
N SER A 601 20.79 0.71 -20.28
CA SER A 601 20.95 -0.52 -19.50
C SER A 601 20.46 -0.36 -18.06
N TRP A 602 19.92 -1.44 -17.50
CA TRP A 602 19.37 -1.51 -16.14
C TRP A 602 18.18 -0.55 -15.85
N SER A 603 17.54 -0.02 -16.90
CA SER A 603 16.23 0.61 -16.81
C SER A 603 15.18 -0.47 -16.69
N LYS A 604 14.75 -0.82 -15.49
CA LYS A 604 13.81 -1.91 -15.26
C LYS A 604 12.46 -1.61 -15.96
N ILE A 605 12.07 -2.44 -16.92
CA ILE A 605 10.76 -2.40 -17.54
C ILE A 605 9.77 -3.00 -16.53
N SER A 606 9.30 -2.16 -15.62
CA SER A 606 8.55 -2.59 -14.44
C SER A 606 7.16 -3.11 -14.81
N MET A 607 6.53 -2.54 -15.84
CA MET A 607 5.24 -3.02 -16.33
C MET A 607 5.02 -2.64 -17.78
N ILE A 608 4.42 -3.56 -18.54
CA ILE A 608 3.85 -3.31 -19.85
C ILE A 608 2.34 -3.59 -19.77
N ASP A 609 1.52 -2.72 -20.36
CA ASP A 609 0.09 -2.96 -20.55
C ASP A 609 -0.27 -2.84 -22.02
N ALA A 610 -0.71 -3.94 -22.63
CA ALA A 610 -1.19 -3.97 -24.00
C ALA A 610 -2.61 -3.38 -24.06
N SER A 611 -2.86 -2.47 -25.00
CA SER A 611 -4.17 -1.85 -25.11
C SER A 611 -5.27 -2.86 -25.45
N ARG A 612 -6.43 -2.70 -24.80
CA ARG A 612 -7.64 -3.48 -25.11
C ARG A 612 -8.32 -3.02 -26.40
N PHE A 613 -8.01 -1.80 -26.87
CA PHE A 613 -8.69 -1.14 -27.97
C PHE A 613 -7.93 -1.18 -29.29
N ASP A 614 -6.61 -1.42 -29.25
CA ASP A 614 -5.75 -1.45 -30.44
C ASP A 614 -4.54 -2.35 -30.20
N ILE A 615 -4.39 -3.39 -31.02
CA ILE A 615 -3.37 -4.42 -30.92
C ILE A 615 -1.92 -3.90 -31.05
N ASN A 616 -1.73 -2.75 -31.70
CA ASN A 616 -0.42 -2.12 -31.88
C ASN A 616 -0.10 -1.07 -30.80
N THR A 617 -1.04 -0.80 -29.90
CA THR A 617 -0.86 0.16 -28.79
C THR A 617 -0.45 -0.56 -27.53
N ALA A 618 0.60 -0.03 -26.88
CA ALA A 618 1.03 -0.45 -25.54
C ALA A 618 1.55 0.72 -24.71
N TYR A 619 1.43 0.60 -23.40
CA TYR A 619 1.96 1.53 -22.41
C TYR A 619 3.02 0.83 -21.57
N VAL A 620 4.12 1.51 -21.27
CA VAL A 620 5.28 0.92 -20.58
C VAL A 620 5.71 1.84 -19.44
N ALA A 621 5.67 1.32 -18.22
CA ALA A 621 6.29 1.94 -17.05
C ALA A 621 7.74 1.45 -16.94
N VAL A 622 8.66 2.38 -16.70
CA VAL A 622 10.09 2.09 -16.53
C VAL A 622 10.56 2.68 -15.20
N ASN A 623 11.03 1.83 -14.31
CA ASN A 623 11.58 2.24 -13.03
C ASN A 623 13.11 2.27 -13.10
N ARG A 624 13.70 3.44 -12.79
CA ARG A 624 15.13 3.67 -12.87
C ARG A 624 15.80 3.99 -11.52
N ILE A 625 15.08 3.72 -10.41
CA ILE A 625 15.58 3.94 -9.04
C ILE A 625 16.95 3.26 -8.83
N ARG A 626 17.14 2.06 -9.38
CA ARG A 626 18.37 1.27 -9.24
C ARG A 626 19.57 1.82 -10.02
N VAL A 627 19.38 2.86 -10.85
CA VAL A 627 20.45 3.61 -11.52
C VAL A 627 20.48 5.06 -11.03
N ASP A 628 19.90 5.32 -9.86
CA ASP A 628 19.88 6.61 -9.17
C ASP A 628 19.13 7.72 -9.94
N ASP A 629 18.12 7.32 -10.73
CA ASP A 629 17.27 8.24 -11.49
C ASP A 629 15.84 8.19 -10.96
N MET A 630 15.43 9.28 -10.27
CA MET A 630 14.12 9.42 -9.65
C MET A 630 13.07 10.01 -10.61
N THR A 631 13.43 10.35 -11.85
CA THR A 631 12.47 10.94 -12.79
C THR A 631 11.42 9.92 -13.25
N PRO A 632 10.17 10.37 -13.51
CA PRO A 632 9.14 9.47 -14.00
C PRO A 632 9.40 9.05 -15.46
N HIS A 633 9.12 7.78 -15.77
CA HIS A 633 9.25 7.25 -17.11
C HIS A 633 8.02 6.40 -17.46
N ILE A 634 7.16 6.92 -18.33
CA ILE A 634 6.10 6.17 -18.99
C ILE A 634 6.23 6.39 -20.50
N TYR A 635 6.21 5.32 -21.28
CA TYR A 635 6.24 5.36 -22.73
C TYR A 635 4.97 4.78 -23.33
N LYS A 636 4.57 5.32 -24.48
CA LYS A 636 3.43 4.87 -25.27
C LYS A 636 3.87 4.61 -26.70
N THR A 637 3.43 3.50 -27.28
CA THR A 637 3.49 3.22 -28.73
C THR A 637 2.08 3.02 -29.28
N THR A 638 1.88 3.32 -30.55
CA THR A 638 0.62 3.06 -31.31
C THR A 638 0.87 2.34 -32.64
N ASP A 639 2.09 1.86 -32.85
CA ASP A 639 2.52 1.26 -34.12
C ASP A 639 3.30 -0.07 -33.92
N GLY A 640 3.06 -0.73 -32.79
CA GLY A 640 3.71 -1.99 -32.46
C GLY A 640 5.17 -1.85 -32.05
N GLY A 641 5.54 -0.72 -31.48
CA GLY A 641 6.88 -0.45 -30.95
C GLY A 641 7.87 0.07 -32.00
N VAL A 642 7.40 0.53 -33.15
CA VAL A 642 8.27 1.19 -34.14
C VAL A 642 8.67 2.59 -33.65
N THR A 643 7.70 3.31 -33.08
CA THR A 643 7.94 4.62 -32.43
C THR A 643 7.39 4.65 -31.01
N TRP A 644 8.03 5.46 -30.17
CA TRP A 644 7.68 5.64 -28.77
C TRP A 644 7.59 7.10 -28.39
N LYS A 645 6.54 7.45 -27.62
CA LYS A 645 6.37 8.77 -27.02
C LYS A 645 6.49 8.65 -25.50
N LYS A 646 7.32 9.50 -24.87
CA LYS A 646 7.33 9.63 -23.38
C LYS A 646 6.13 10.47 -22.97
N ILE A 647 5.32 9.98 -22.02
CA ILE A 647 4.04 10.56 -21.60
C ILE A 647 4.01 10.77 -20.08
N ILE A 648 4.62 11.84 -19.59
CA ILE A 648 4.84 12.09 -18.15
C ILE A 648 4.38 13.47 -17.67
N ASN A 649 3.75 14.28 -18.52
CA ASN A 649 3.37 15.64 -18.14
C ASN A 649 2.37 15.62 -16.97
N GLY A 650 2.67 16.35 -15.88
CA GLY A 650 1.87 16.41 -14.67
C GLY A 650 2.27 15.38 -13.59
N LEU A 651 3.17 14.41 -13.88
CA LEU A 651 3.75 13.55 -12.86
C LEU A 651 4.84 14.29 -12.07
N PRO A 652 4.95 14.07 -10.75
CA PRO A 652 6.07 14.59 -9.96
C PRO A 652 7.36 13.83 -10.27
N ASN A 653 8.47 14.29 -9.66
CA ASN A 653 9.78 13.62 -9.76
C ASN A 653 9.80 12.37 -8.86
N GLU A 654 9.14 11.31 -9.29
CA GLU A 654 9.00 10.04 -8.59
C GLU A 654 9.10 8.86 -9.57
N PRO A 655 9.78 7.75 -9.22
CA PRO A 655 9.82 6.55 -10.03
C PRO A 655 8.42 5.95 -10.22
N ILE A 656 8.14 5.45 -11.42
CA ILE A 656 6.87 4.81 -11.75
C ILE A 656 7.05 3.30 -11.78
N ASN A 657 6.15 2.59 -11.09
CA ASN A 657 6.16 1.12 -11.00
C ASN A 657 5.17 0.46 -11.97
N SER A 658 4.02 1.08 -12.19
CA SER A 658 2.92 0.47 -12.94
C SER A 658 2.16 1.46 -13.81
N VAL A 659 1.57 0.96 -14.89
CA VAL A 659 0.64 1.68 -15.78
C VAL A 659 -0.41 0.72 -16.31
N ARG A 660 -1.69 1.11 -16.33
CA ARG A 660 -2.82 0.32 -16.86
C ARG A 660 -3.80 1.20 -17.63
N GLU A 661 -4.33 0.68 -18.76
CA GLU A 661 -5.45 1.29 -19.49
C GLU A 661 -6.79 0.71 -19.00
N ASP A 662 -7.78 1.57 -18.80
CA ASP A 662 -9.14 1.15 -18.44
C ASP A 662 -9.74 0.21 -19.49
N ALA A 663 -10.55 -0.75 -19.04
CA ALA A 663 -11.15 -1.74 -19.93
C ALA A 663 -12.35 -1.19 -20.74
N VAL A 664 -12.92 -0.06 -20.34
CA VAL A 664 -14.17 0.50 -20.88
C VAL A 664 -13.95 1.82 -21.58
N ARG A 665 -13.14 2.72 -21.02
CA ARG A 665 -12.83 4.04 -21.59
C ARG A 665 -11.43 4.05 -22.19
N LYS A 666 -11.32 4.05 -23.52
CA LYS A 666 -10.06 4.23 -24.23
C LYS A 666 -9.36 5.51 -23.78
N GLY A 667 -8.08 5.40 -23.42
CA GLY A 667 -7.24 6.51 -23.01
C GLY A 667 -7.44 6.99 -21.56
N LEU A 668 -8.31 6.37 -20.77
CA LEU A 668 -8.27 6.49 -19.32
C LEU A 668 -7.16 5.57 -18.81
N LEU A 669 -6.11 6.17 -18.25
CA LEU A 669 -4.95 5.45 -17.73
C LEU A 669 -4.83 5.65 -16.22
N PHE A 670 -4.28 4.65 -15.55
CA PHE A 670 -3.87 4.72 -14.16
C PHE A 670 -2.38 4.37 -14.05
N ALA A 671 -1.65 5.05 -13.15
CA ALA A 671 -0.25 4.78 -12.89
C ALA A 671 0.03 4.76 -11.39
N GLY A 672 0.91 3.85 -10.95
CA GLY A 672 1.41 3.76 -9.58
C GLY A 672 2.86 4.24 -9.51
N SER A 673 3.15 5.18 -8.58
CA SER A 673 4.49 5.63 -8.25
C SER A 673 4.98 5.06 -6.91
N GLU A 674 6.14 5.53 -6.43
CA GLU A 674 6.64 5.21 -5.08
C GLU A 674 5.83 5.88 -3.94
N ASN A 675 4.87 6.78 -4.23
CA ASN A 675 4.11 7.47 -3.19
C ASN A 675 2.59 7.53 -3.42
N ALA A 676 2.10 7.38 -4.68
CA ALA A 676 0.69 7.63 -4.98
C ALA A 676 0.21 6.94 -6.26
N VAL A 677 -1.11 6.95 -6.43
CA VAL A 677 -1.80 6.63 -7.70
C VAL A 677 -2.04 7.91 -8.48
N TYR A 678 -1.86 7.85 -9.79
CA TYR A 678 -2.15 8.91 -10.76
C TYR A 678 -3.11 8.39 -11.83
N PHE A 679 -3.83 9.32 -12.49
CA PHE A 679 -4.70 9.00 -13.62
C PHE A 679 -4.55 10.02 -14.74
N SER A 680 -4.89 9.60 -15.96
CA SER A 680 -4.96 10.44 -17.15
C SER A 680 -6.26 10.15 -17.89
N LEU A 681 -6.93 11.19 -18.39
CA LEU A 681 -8.17 11.07 -19.20
C LEU A 681 -7.91 11.17 -20.71
N ASP A 682 -6.67 11.43 -21.12
CA ASP A 682 -6.25 11.78 -22.48
C ASP A 682 -5.07 10.92 -22.99
N ALA A 683 -5.07 9.65 -22.61
CA ALA A 683 -4.07 8.65 -23.03
C ALA A 683 -2.63 9.00 -22.64
N GLY A 684 -2.45 9.62 -21.47
CA GLY A 684 -1.17 9.95 -20.86
C GLY A 684 -0.61 11.32 -21.27
N GLU A 685 -1.34 12.13 -22.02
CA GLU A 685 -0.88 13.49 -22.36
C GLU A 685 -0.76 14.36 -21.10
N ASN A 686 -1.69 14.19 -20.13
CA ASN A 686 -1.67 14.89 -18.85
C ASN A 686 -2.07 13.94 -17.73
N TRP A 687 -1.30 13.99 -16.62
CA TRP A 687 -1.54 13.18 -15.43
C TRP A 687 -1.95 14.04 -14.24
N GLN A 688 -2.79 13.46 -13.37
CA GLN A 688 -3.25 14.08 -12.13
C GLN A 688 -3.23 13.07 -11.00
N SER A 689 -3.05 13.55 -9.76
CA SER A 689 -3.06 12.70 -8.58
C SER A 689 -4.46 12.11 -8.33
N LEU A 690 -4.49 10.82 -8.01
CA LEU A 690 -5.64 10.08 -7.51
C LEU A 690 -5.34 9.50 -6.12
N ARG A 691 -4.50 10.18 -5.34
CA ARG A 691 -4.14 9.73 -3.99
C ARG A 691 -5.35 9.69 -3.06
N LEU A 692 -6.26 10.65 -3.17
CA LEU A 692 -7.47 10.78 -2.34
C LEU A 692 -7.14 10.65 -0.83
N ASN A 693 -7.75 9.66 -0.18
CA ASN A 693 -7.53 9.35 1.24
C ASN A 693 -6.43 8.31 1.50
N MET A 694 -5.67 7.87 0.49
CA MET A 694 -4.56 6.94 0.70
C MET A 694 -3.36 7.63 1.36
N PRO A 695 -2.65 6.96 2.27
CA PRO A 695 -1.33 7.43 2.74
C PRO A 695 -0.29 7.39 1.62
N ALA A 696 0.84 8.08 1.79
CA ALA A 696 1.99 7.87 0.93
C ALA A 696 2.53 6.46 1.16
N THR A 697 2.60 5.69 0.09
CA THR A 697 3.12 4.32 0.08
C THR A 697 3.49 3.92 -1.34
N SER A 698 4.43 3.00 -1.49
CA SER A 698 4.83 2.53 -2.82
C SER A 698 3.70 1.71 -3.46
N ILE A 699 3.22 2.16 -4.62
CA ILE A 699 2.21 1.48 -5.43
C ILE A 699 2.93 0.58 -6.43
N ARG A 700 3.13 -0.67 -6.07
CA ARG A 700 3.90 -1.62 -6.90
C ARG A 700 3.11 -2.11 -8.11
N ASP A 701 1.82 -2.36 -7.93
CA ASP A 701 0.94 -2.82 -9.02
C ASP A 701 -0.49 -2.35 -8.76
N LEU A 702 -1.30 -2.31 -9.83
CA LEU A 702 -2.72 -2.03 -9.79
C LEU A 702 -3.45 -2.80 -10.89
N VAL A 703 -4.70 -3.15 -10.64
CA VAL A 703 -5.55 -3.86 -11.60
C VAL A 703 -6.96 -3.27 -11.59
N ILE A 704 -7.58 -3.21 -12.78
CA ILE A 704 -8.97 -2.81 -12.93
C ILE A 704 -9.81 -4.08 -12.98
N LYS A 705 -10.65 -4.29 -11.96
CA LYS A 705 -11.57 -5.43 -11.86
C LYS A 705 -13.01 -4.93 -12.00
N ASP A 706 -13.64 -5.20 -13.15
CA ASP A 706 -14.98 -4.70 -13.48
C ASP A 706 -15.04 -3.15 -13.40
N ASP A 707 -15.70 -2.61 -12.37
CA ASP A 707 -15.81 -1.17 -12.12
C ASP A 707 -14.95 -0.70 -10.93
N ASP A 708 -14.06 -1.53 -10.42
CA ASP A 708 -13.19 -1.23 -9.28
C ASP A 708 -11.72 -1.08 -9.69
N LEU A 709 -10.98 -0.18 -9.04
CA LEU A 709 -9.53 -0.09 -9.14
C LEU A 709 -8.91 -0.70 -7.87
N VAL A 710 -8.22 -1.82 -8.03
CA VAL A 710 -7.57 -2.58 -6.95
C VAL A 710 -6.09 -2.27 -6.91
N ILE A 711 -5.57 -1.91 -5.74
CA ILE A 711 -4.21 -1.43 -5.54
C ILE A 711 -3.42 -2.40 -4.66
N GLY A 712 -2.26 -2.85 -5.14
CA GLY A 712 -1.25 -3.56 -4.36
C GLY A 712 -0.17 -2.59 -3.87
N THR A 713 -0.11 -2.37 -2.55
CA THR A 713 0.89 -1.47 -1.95
C THR A 713 2.04 -2.26 -1.36
N HIS A 714 3.19 -1.62 -1.28
CA HIS A 714 4.36 -2.19 -0.61
C HIS A 714 4.55 -1.54 0.77
N GLY A 715 3.60 -1.84 1.71
CA GLY A 715 3.67 -1.34 3.08
C GLY A 715 2.34 -0.91 3.70
N ARG A 716 1.22 -0.95 2.95
CA ARG A 716 -0.11 -0.56 3.45
C ARG A 716 -1.21 -1.52 3.02
N SER A 717 -0.89 -2.80 2.80
CA SER A 717 -1.86 -3.85 2.40
C SER A 717 -2.55 -3.57 1.06
N PHE A 718 -3.73 -4.14 0.80
CA PHE A 718 -4.53 -3.91 -0.41
C PHE A 718 -5.58 -2.84 -0.18
N TRP A 719 -5.82 -2.03 -1.22
CA TRP A 719 -6.86 -0.99 -1.26
C TRP A 719 -7.73 -1.15 -2.49
N ILE A 720 -9.00 -0.75 -2.39
CA ILE A 720 -9.95 -0.74 -3.51
C ILE A 720 -10.60 0.63 -3.59
N LEU A 721 -10.61 1.22 -4.79
CA LEU A 721 -11.47 2.33 -5.15
C LEU A 721 -12.71 1.75 -5.81
N ASP A 722 -13.80 1.61 -5.04
CA ASP A 722 -15.05 1.08 -5.54
C ASP A 722 -15.69 2.06 -6.53
N ASN A 723 -16.17 1.53 -7.64
CA ASN A 723 -16.92 2.25 -8.66
C ASN A 723 -16.17 3.44 -9.28
N ILE A 724 -15.33 3.17 -10.27
CA ILE A 724 -14.64 4.19 -11.07
C ILE A 724 -15.50 4.68 -12.25
N THR A 725 -16.79 4.32 -12.33
CA THR A 725 -17.66 4.76 -13.45
C THR A 725 -17.79 6.27 -13.57
N PRO A 726 -17.72 7.08 -12.48
CA PRO A 726 -17.62 8.53 -12.63
C PRO A 726 -16.38 8.98 -13.41
N LEU A 727 -15.18 8.39 -13.16
CA LEU A 727 -13.95 8.72 -13.89
C LEU A 727 -14.08 8.40 -15.38
N ARG A 728 -14.78 7.31 -15.72
CA ARG A 728 -15.07 6.93 -17.12
C ARG A 728 -15.97 7.92 -17.82
N GLN A 729 -16.78 8.68 -17.10
CA GLN A 729 -17.78 9.64 -17.63
C GLN A 729 -17.33 11.10 -17.49
N LEU A 730 -16.26 11.38 -16.73
CA LEU A 730 -15.74 12.74 -16.60
C LEU A 730 -15.41 13.34 -17.97
N ASN A 731 -15.88 14.55 -18.20
CA ASN A 731 -15.56 15.35 -19.37
C ASN A 731 -15.14 16.74 -18.90
N VAL A 732 -13.87 17.04 -19.07
CA VAL A 732 -13.26 18.32 -18.63
C VAL A 732 -13.95 19.54 -19.27
N ASN A 733 -14.52 19.38 -20.47
CA ASN A 733 -15.27 20.45 -21.16
C ASN A 733 -16.65 20.70 -20.53
N LYS A 734 -17.13 19.78 -19.68
CA LYS A 734 -18.41 19.87 -18.97
C LYS A 734 -18.27 20.16 -17.47
N ALA A 735 -17.11 20.61 -17.04
CA ALA A 735 -16.82 20.90 -15.62
C ALA A 735 -17.75 21.96 -14.99
N LYS A 736 -18.46 22.75 -15.83
CA LYS A 736 -19.43 23.78 -15.41
C LYS A 736 -20.88 23.31 -15.46
N GLU A 737 -21.14 22.03 -15.71
CA GLU A 737 -22.49 21.47 -15.77
C GLU A 737 -22.75 20.62 -14.49
N THR A 738 -23.99 20.63 -14.00
CA THR A 738 -24.46 19.61 -13.07
C THR A 738 -24.60 18.29 -13.82
N VAL A 739 -24.10 17.18 -13.26
CA VAL A 739 -24.09 15.87 -13.90
C VAL A 739 -24.62 14.80 -12.96
N LEU A 740 -25.61 14.04 -13.39
CA LEU A 740 -25.95 12.74 -12.81
C LEU A 740 -25.20 11.65 -13.59
N PHE A 741 -24.20 11.00 -12.96
CA PHE A 741 -23.46 9.93 -13.61
C PHE A 741 -24.34 8.69 -13.78
N LYS A 742 -24.14 7.94 -14.87
CA LYS A 742 -24.75 6.62 -15.03
C LYS A 742 -24.16 5.68 -13.98
N PRO A 743 -24.95 5.11 -13.07
CA PRO A 743 -24.45 4.21 -12.05
C PRO A 743 -23.93 2.91 -12.62
N GLN A 744 -23.05 2.26 -11.88
CA GLN A 744 -22.70 0.86 -12.08
C GLN A 744 -23.91 -0.05 -11.80
N LYS A 745 -23.81 -1.31 -12.24
CA LYS A 745 -24.74 -2.37 -11.85
C LYS A 745 -24.59 -2.63 -10.34
N ALA A 746 -25.69 -2.59 -9.59
CA ALA A 746 -25.71 -2.84 -8.15
C ALA A 746 -26.13 -4.26 -7.83
N PHE A 747 -25.46 -4.89 -6.88
CA PHE A 747 -25.81 -6.22 -6.37
C PHE A 747 -26.61 -6.11 -5.09
N ARG A 748 -27.74 -6.81 -5.03
CA ARG A 748 -28.54 -6.97 -3.82
C ARG A 748 -27.91 -8.07 -2.97
N VAL A 749 -27.05 -7.68 -2.03
CA VAL A 749 -26.34 -8.58 -1.13
C VAL A 749 -26.87 -8.38 0.29
N ARG A 750 -27.21 -9.44 0.98
CA ARG A 750 -27.60 -9.42 2.39
C ARG A 750 -26.41 -9.75 3.27
N TRP A 751 -26.27 -9.04 4.36
CA TRP A 751 -25.29 -9.35 5.39
C TRP A 751 -25.82 -10.40 6.36
N ASN A 752 -24.89 -11.15 6.92
CA ASN A 752 -25.19 -12.03 8.03
C ASN A 752 -25.13 -11.22 9.34
N MET A 753 -26.29 -10.98 9.94
CA MET A 753 -26.40 -10.18 11.17
C MET A 753 -26.53 -11.02 12.44
N ASN A 754 -26.71 -12.36 12.36
CA ASN A 754 -27.23 -13.13 13.49
C ASN A 754 -26.63 -14.53 13.70
N THR A 755 -25.55 -14.91 13.02
CA THR A 755 -25.05 -16.29 13.10
C THR A 755 -23.84 -16.48 13.99
N ASP A 756 -23.24 -15.39 14.49
CA ASP A 756 -22.11 -15.45 15.40
C ASP A 756 -22.04 -14.19 16.27
N THR A 757 -21.32 -14.25 17.38
CA THR A 757 -20.98 -13.07 18.18
C THR A 757 -20.11 -12.14 17.34
N PRO A 758 -20.48 -10.86 17.22
CA PRO A 758 -19.63 -9.88 16.55
C PRO A 758 -18.24 -9.84 17.19
N LEU A 759 -17.20 -9.64 16.38
CA LEU A 759 -15.84 -9.45 16.90
C LEU A 759 -15.79 -8.16 17.75
N PRO A 760 -14.94 -8.14 18.80
CA PRO A 760 -14.66 -6.91 19.54
C PRO A 760 -14.20 -5.79 18.60
N PRO A 761 -14.52 -4.51 18.90
CA PRO A 761 -14.19 -3.38 18.01
C PRO A 761 -12.68 -3.15 17.83
N GLU A 762 -11.85 -3.67 18.72
CA GLU A 762 -10.39 -3.65 18.65
C GLU A 762 -9.81 -4.72 17.71
N GLU A 763 -10.57 -5.74 17.33
CA GLU A 763 -10.11 -6.73 16.37
C GLU A 763 -9.96 -6.10 14.97
N PRO A 764 -8.83 -6.32 14.31
CA PRO A 764 -8.53 -5.66 13.06
C PRO A 764 -9.44 -6.15 11.93
N ALA A 765 -10.06 -5.22 11.23
CA ALA A 765 -10.93 -5.51 10.10
C ALA A 765 -10.73 -4.51 8.94
N GLY A 766 -10.71 -5.03 7.72
CA GLY A 766 -10.81 -4.23 6.51
C GLY A 766 -12.25 -3.77 6.24
N GLU A 767 -12.37 -2.72 5.42
CA GLU A 767 -13.67 -2.14 5.10
C GLU A 767 -14.39 -2.94 4.00
N ASN A 768 -15.68 -3.22 4.19
CA ASN A 768 -16.57 -3.70 3.13
C ASN A 768 -16.85 -2.58 2.09
N PRO A 769 -17.23 -2.93 0.84
CA PRO A 769 -17.71 -1.91 -0.10
C PRO A 769 -18.97 -1.21 0.46
N PRO A 770 -19.25 0.03 0.03
CA PRO A 770 -20.46 0.76 0.44
C PRO A 770 -21.70 -0.09 0.24
N ASP A 771 -22.59 -0.12 1.25
CA ASP A 771 -23.81 -0.94 1.25
C ASP A 771 -24.96 -0.23 0.56
N GLY A 772 -25.35 -0.72 -0.59
CA GLY A 772 -26.41 -0.15 -1.43
C GLY A 772 -25.98 0.12 -2.87
N ALA A 773 -26.89 0.69 -3.62
CA ALA A 773 -26.63 1.13 -4.98
C ALA A 773 -25.96 2.52 -4.95
N MET A 774 -24.77 2.64 -5.51
CA MET A 774 -24.01 3.89 -5.57
C MET A 774 -24.57 4.81 -6.65
N ILE A 775 -24.99 6.00 -6.25
CA ILE A 775 -25.52 7.04 -7.14
C ILE A 775 -24.59 8.25 -7.03
N ASP A 776 -23.79 8.46 -8.05
CA ASP A 776 -22.81 9.54 -8.11
C ASP A 776 -23.37 10.73 -8.91
N TYR A 777 -23.20 11.95 -8.39
CA TYR A 777 -23.56 13.18 -9.07
C TYR A 777 -22.58 14.31 -8.76
N TYR A 778 -22.50 15.28 -9.65
CA TYR A 778 -21.67 16.47 -9.51
C TYR A 778 -22.53 17.72 -9.60
N LEU A 779 -22.37 18.64 -8.64
CA LEU A 779 -22.99 19.97 -8.64
C LEU A 779 -21.91 21.02 -8.89
N HIS A 780 -22.03 21.77 -9.99
CA HIS A 780 -21.08 22.85 -10.28
C HIS A 780 -21.15 23.98 -9.24
N ASN A 781 -22.35 24.30 -8.76
CA ASN A 781 -22.61 25.31 -7.74
C ASN A 781 -23.48 24.74 -6.61
N ASN A 782 -23.51 25.42 -5.48
CA ASN A 782 -24.48 25.14 -4.45
C ASN A 782 -25.89 25.28 -5.00
N SER A 783 -26.78 24.34 -4.69
CA SER A 783 -28.18 24.43 -5.09
C SER A 783 -28.90 25.50 -4.28
N THR A 784 -29.71 26.32 -4.94
CA THR A 784 -30.55 27.37 -4.31
C THR A 784 -31.91 26.84 -3.87
N ALA A 785 -32.30 25.66 -4.32
CA ALA A 785 -33.51 24.93 -3.92
C ALA A 785 -33.12 23.53 -3.43
N PRO A 786 -33.98 22.82 -2.69
CA PRO A 786 -33.72 21.45 -2.30
C PRO A 786 -33.42 20.54 -3.51
N VAL A 787 -32.30 19.83 -3.45
CA VAL A 787 -31.99 18.78 -4.43
C VAL A 787 -32.91 17.60 -4.15
N LYS A 788 -33.47 17.01 -5.22
CA LYS A 788 -34.39 15.85 -5.14
C LYS A 788 -33.86 14.70 -5.97
N LEU A 789 -33.83 13.51 -5.37
CA LEU A 789 -33.50 12.24 -6.03
C LEU A 789 -34.70 11.29 -5.91
N GLU A 790 -35.19 10.84 -7.06
CA GLU A 790 -36.31 9.91 -7.17
C GLU A 790 -35.86 8.61 -7.82
N ILE A 791 -36.25 7.49 -7.23
CA ILE A 791 -36.07 6.15 -7.79
C ILE A 791 -37.43 5.74 -8.38
N LEU A 792 -37.45 5.34 -9.65
CA LEU A 792 -38.65 4.97 -10.37
C LEU A 792 -38.53 3.56 -10.94
N ASN A 793 -39.64 2.85 -11.00
CA ASN A 793 -39.72 1.63 -11.80
C ASN A 793 -39.80 1.96 -13.30
N MET A 794 -39.78 0.95 -14.17
CA MET A 794 -39.83 1.17 -15.62
C MET A 794 -41.19 1.69 -16.12
N LYS A 795 -42.23 1.66 -15.32
CA LYS A 795 -43.54 2.24 -15.63
C LYS A 795 -43.63 3.73 -15.30
N GLY A 796 -42.64 4.24 -14.53
CA GLY A 796 -42.61 5.64 -14.09
C GLY A 796 -43.15 5.84 -12.66
N ASP A 797 -43.53 4.79 -11.96
CA ASP A 797 -44.01 4.90 -10.58
C ASP A 797 -42.82 5.16 -9.64
N ILE A 798 -42.98 6.12 -8.74
CA ILE A 798 -41.95 6.48 -7.75
C ILE A 798 -41.92 5.41 -6.66
N ILE A 799 -40.75 4.79 -6.47
CA ILE A 799 -40.47 3.80 -5.43
C ILE A 799 -40.00 4.50 -4.15
N ARG A 800 -39.09 5.47 -4.32
CA ARG A 800 -38.46 6.19 -3.21
C ARG A 800 -38.10 7.61 -3.62
N THR A 801 -38.25 8.55 -2.70
CA THR A 801 -37.78 9.95 -2.86
C THR A 801 -36.84 10.28 -1.73
N PHE A 802 -35.78 11.02 -2.05
CA PHE A 802 -34.82 11.63 -1.15
C PHE A 802 -34.69 13.12 -1.45
N MET A 803 -34.57 13.93 -0.39
CA MET A 803 -34.46 15.39 -0.50
C MET A 803 -33.24 15.88 0.29
N SER A 804 -32.59 16.93 -0.19
CA SER A 804 -31.46 17.54 0.55
C SER A 804 -31.87 18.30 1.81
N ASN A 805 -33.14 18.52 1.99
CA ASN A 805 -33.73 19.10 3.20
C ASN A 805 -34.52 18.07 4.03
N ASP A 806 -34.33 16.78 3.81
CA ASP A 806 -34.89 15.73 4.67
C ASP A 806 -34.32 15.88 6.08
N SER A 807 -35.18 15.74 7.07
CA SER A 807 -34.76 15.75 8.46
C SER A 807 -34.15 14.40 8.85
N LEU A 808 -33.08 14.45 9.64
CA LEU A 808 -32.57 13.25 10.29
C LEU A 808 -33.62 12.72 11.26
N TYR A 809 -33.84 11.40 11.25
CA TYR A 809 -34.71 10.78 12.25
C TYR A 809 -33.99 10.73 13.61
N THR A 810 -34.75 10.87 14.68
CA THR A 810 -34.24 10.73 16.04
C THR A 810 -33.93 9.28 16.34
N ILE A 811 -32.68 9.00 16.75
CA ILE A 811 -32.31 7.67 17.22
C ILE A 811 -32.96 7.48 18.60
N PRO A 812 -33.78 6.43 18.80
CA PRO A 812 -34.42 6.15 20.09
C PRO A 812 -33.35 5.70 21.11
N GLU A 813 -33.76 5.48 22.36
CA GLU A 813 -32.90 4.79 23.31
C GLU A 813 -32.61 3.36 22.84
N VAL A 814 -31.32 3.00 22.75
CA VAL A 814 -30.84 1.72 22.20
C VAL A 814 -29.85 1.07 23.15
N ASN A 815 -29.78 -0.27 23.11
CA ASN A 815 -28.84 -1.07 23.93
C ASN A 815 -27.45 -1.27 23.24
N ILE A 816 -27.12 -0.43 22.27
CA ILE A 816 -25.85 -0.47 21.55
C ILE A 816 -25.17 0.92 21.63
N PRO A 817 -23.84 1.01 21.59
CA PRO A 817 -23.16 2.30 21.53
C PRO A 817 -23.57 3.11 20.30
N LEU A 818 -23.88 4.40 20.47
CA LEU A 818 -24.33 5.25 19.35
C LEU A 818 -23.34 5.30 18.18
N TYR A 819 -22.03 5.21 18.43
CA TYR A 819 -21.01 5.19 17.38
C TYR A 819 -20.99 3.88 16.56
N TRP A 820 -21.74 2.86 16.98
CA TRP A 820 -21.92 1.64 16.18
C TRP A 820 -23.00 1.79 15.10
N ILE A 821 -23.88 2.79 15.26
CA ILE A 821 -24.98 3.03 14.32
C ILE A 821 -24.43 3.63 13.03
N ARG A 822 -24.92 3.12 11.89
CA ARG A 822 -24.60 3.67 10.58
C ARG A 822 -25.02 5.17 10.51
N PRO A 823 -24.11 6.08 10.10
CA PRO A 823 -24.48 7.48 9.91
C PRO A 823 -25.64 7.64 8.93
N GLN A 824 -26.62 8.48 9.29
CA GLN A 824 -27.73 8.78 8.39
C GLN A 824 -27.22 9.62 7.20
N GLN A 825 -27.71 9.30 6.00
CA GLN A 825 -27.37 10.04 4.80
C GLN A 825 -28.47 11.04 4.43
N ILE A 826 -28.08 12.27 4.10
CA ILE A 826 -28.92 13.26 3.45
C ILE A 826 -28.30 13.58 2.10
N LEU A 827 -29.16 13.84 1.11
CA LEU A 827 -28.71 14.21 -0.23
C LEU A 827 -27.98 15.56 -0.15
N ALA A 828 -26.76 15.64 -0.68
CA ALA A 828 -25.97 16.86 -0.64
C ALA A 828 -26.46 17.90 -1.65
N ALA A 829 -26.45 19.17 -1.26
CA ALA A 829 -26.82 20.32 -2.11
C ALA A 829 -25.65 21.30 -2.33
N THR A 830 -24.47 21.00 -1.78
CA THR A 830 -23.24 21.80 -1.96
C THR A 830 -22.56 21.51 -3.29
N ALA A 831 -21.77 22.47 -3.78
CA ALA A 831 -20.91 22.23 -4.93
C ALA A 831 -19.93 21.07 -4.71
N GLY A 832 -19.58 20.33 -5.76
CA GLY A 832 -18.67 19.19 -5.71
C GLY A 832 -19.31 17.88 -6.17
N ALA A 833 -18.50 16.82 -6.21
CA ALA A 833 -18.95 15.46 -6.47
C ALA A 833 -19.45 14.80 -5.19
N HIS A 834 -20.54 14.08 -5.31
CA HIS A 834 -21.20 13.40 -4.21
C HIS A 834 -21.54 11.97 -4.58
N ARG A 835 -21.40 11.05 -3.62
CA ARG A 835 -21.87 9.67 -3.71
C ARG A 835 -23.00 9.47 -2.72
N PHE A 836 -24.17 9.11 -3.20
CA PHE A 836 -25.34 8.76 -2.42
C PHE A 836 -25.60 7.26 -2.52
N LEU A 837 -25.99 6.62 -1.42
CA LEU A 837 -26.22 5.18 -1.35
C LEU A 837 -27.73 4.92 -1.19
N TRP A 838 -28.33 4.28 -2.18
CA TRP A 838 -29.69 3.79 -2.07
C TRP A 838 -29.69 2.33 -1.56
N ASP A 839 -30.37 2.08 -0.44
CA ASP A 839 -30.48 0.76 0.21
C ASP A 839 -31.28 -0.27 -0.60
N MET A 840 -31.67 0.04 -1.82
CA MET A 840 -32.47 -0.81 -2.73
C MET A 840 -33.82 -1.24 -2.14
N LYS A 841 -34.42 -0.39 -1.28
CA LYS A 841 -35.71 -0.63 -0.65
C LYS A 841 -36.73 0.42 -1.06
N TYR A 842 -38.01 0.07 -0.89
CA TYR A 842 -39.13 1.01 -1.00
C TYR A 842 -39.08 2.06 0.12
N THR A 843 -40.01 3.01 0.10
CA THR A 843 -40.11 4.05 1.15
C THR A 843 -40.39 3.41 2.51
N PRO A 844 -39.57 3.64 3.55
CA PRO A 844 -39.82 3.11 4.88
C PRO A 844 -41.15 3.59 5.47
N LEU A 845 -41.70 2.83 6.40
CA LEU A 845 -42.83 3.28 7.20
C LEU A 845 -42.41 4.47 8.09
N ASN A 846 -43.31 5.43 8.27
CA ASN A 846 -43.08 6.54 9.21
C ASN A 846 -43.38 6.09 10.64
N ILE A 847 -42.44 5.34 11.21
CA ILE A 847 -42.44 4.83 12.60
C ILE A 847 -41.06 5.05 13.22
N PRO A 848 -40.96 5.07 14.57
CA PRO A 848 -39.66 5.13 15.23
C PRO A 848 -38.72 4.03 14.74
N ALA A 849 -37.45 4.37 14.53
CA ALA A 849 -36.43 3.41 14.16
C ALA A 849 -36.20 2.41 15.28
N ALA A 850 -36.11 1.13 14.94
CA ALA A 850 -35.66 0.07 15.84
C ALA A 850 -34.30 -0.45 15.36
N TYR A 851 -33.51 -1.00 16.26
CA TYR A 851 -32.17 -1.52 15.96
C TYR A 851 -32.05 -2.95 16.46
N PRO A 852 -31.35 -3.83 15.73
CA PRO A 852 -31.08 -5.19 16.17
C PRO A 852 -30.16 -5.19 17.39
N MET A 853 -30.27 -6.25 18.22
CA MET A 853 -29.33 -6.46 19.34
C MET A 853 -27.92 -6.79 18.83
N THR A 854 -27.83 -7.47 17.71
CA THR A 854 -26.55 -7.77 17.05
C THR A 854 -26.13 -6.57 16.22
N ALA A 855 -24.95 -6.05 16.49
CA ALA A 855 -24.50 -4.78 15.94
C ALA A 855 -23.11 -4.89 15.30
N ILE A 856 -22.88 -4.06 14.30
CA ILE A 856 -21.62 -3.92 13.59
C ILE A 856 -21.12 -2.50 13.81
N ILE A 857 -19.90 -2.37 14.31
CA ILE A 857 -19.29 -1.07 14.58
C ILE A 857 -19.35 -0.15 13.36
N HIS A 858 -19.83 1.09 13.55
CA HIS A 858 -20.02 2.14 12.53
C HIS A 858 -20.98 1.78 11.38
N ASN A 859 -21.60 0.59 11.37
CA ASN A 859 -22.36 0.14 10.22
C ASN A 859 -23.68 -0.61 10.55
N THR A 860 -24.17 -0.49 11.77
CA THR A 860 -25.48 -1.06 12.15
C THR A 860 -26.61 -0.21 11.58
N PRO A 861 -27.39 -0.70 10.58
CA PRO A 861 -28.56 0.00 10.08
C PRO A 861 -29.76 -0.19 11.01
N PRO A 862 -30.79 0.65 10.94
CA PRO A 862 -32.06 0.37 11.56
C PRO A 862 -32.76 -0.84 10.93
N ASP A 863 -33.65 -1.48 11.68
CA ASP A 863 -34.49 -2.55 11.17
C ASP A 863 -35.28 -2.09 9.94
N ALA A 864 -35.32 -2.94 8.94
CA ALA A 864 -36.02 -2.66 7.69
C ALA A 864 -37.54 -2.61 7.91
N THR A 865 -38.18 -1.52 7.47
CA THR A 865 -39.64 -1.38 7.51
C THR A 865 -40.27 -1.40 6.12
N ALA A 866 -39.50 -1.43 5.06
CA ALA A 866 -39.88 -1.49 3.67
C ALA A 866 -39.23 -2.68 2.95
N PRO A 867 -39.91 -3.33 1.99
CA PRO A 867 -39.34 -4.44 1.23
C PRO A 867 -38.18 -4.03 0.35
N TRP A 868 -37.33 -4.99 0.03
CA TRP A 868 -36.35 -4.85 -1.05
C TRP A 868 -37.05 -4.79 -2.40
N VAL A 869 -36.49 -3.99 -3.31
CA VAL A 869 -36.95 -4.00 -4.71
C VAL A 869 -36.56 -5.31 -5.41
N MET A 870 -37.32 -5.74 -6.39
CA MET A 870 -36.98 -6.89 -7.24
C MET A 870 -35.70 -6.60 -8.04
N PRO A 871 -34.86 -7.59 -8.31
CA PRO A 871 -33.83 -7.45 -9.34
C PRO A 871 -34.46 -7.05 -10.68
N GLY A 872 -33.85 -6.09 -11.38
CA GLY A 872 -34.39 -5.54 -12.61
C GLY A 872 -33.86 -4.15 -12.93
N ASN A 873 -34.43 -3.50 -13.93
CA ASN A 873 -34.07 -2.17 -14.34
C ASN A 873 -34.95 -1.12 -13.66
N TYR A 874 -34.32 -0.03 -13.26
CA TYR A 874 -34.94 1.13 -12.61
C TYR A 874 -34.42 2.41 -13.27
N LYS A 875 -35.07 3.54 -12.97
CA LYS A 875 -34.60 4.88 -13.33
C LYS A 875 -34.28 5.67 -12.08
N ILE A 876 -33.26 6.47 -12.18
CA ILE A 876 -32.87 7.48 -11.19
C ILE A 876 -33.14 8.84 -11.82
N ARG A 877 -33.82 9.73 -11.10
CA ARG A 877 -34.13 11.09 -11.52
C ARG A 877 -33.58 12.07 -10.49
N LEU A 878 -32.62 12.90 -10.88
CA LEU A 878 -32.07 13.96 -10.08
C LEU A 878 -32.62 15.31 -10.54
N THR A 879 -33.20 16.10 -9.61
CA THR A 879 -33.71 17.44 -9.89
C THR A 879 -32.92 18.46 -9.07
N VAL A 880 -32.27 19.41 -9.74
CA VAL A 880 -31.47 20.50 -9.14
C VAL A 880 -31.91 21.82 -9.71
N ASN A 881 -32.35 22.76 -8.88
CA ASN A 881 -32.83 24.09 -9.30
C ASN A 881 -33.86 24.03 -10.45
N GLY A 882 -34.76 23.03 -10.40
CA GLY A 882 -35.81 22.80 -11.39
C GLY A 882 -35.36 22.09 -12.67
N GLN A 883 -34.07 21.84 -12.87
CA GLN A 883 -33.56 21.03 -13.99
C GLN A 883 -33.48 19.55 -13.57
N THR A 884 -33.93 18.68 -14.47
CA THR A 884 -34.00 17.23 -14.19
C THR A 884 -33.12 16.45 -15.13
N GLN A 885 -32.37 15.47 -14.58
CA GLN A 885 -31.61 14.48 -15.34
C GLN A 885 -32.05 13.07 -14.94
N GLU A 886 -32.07 12.14 -15.90
CA GLU A 886 -32.41 10.73 -15.64
C GLU A 886 -31.27 9.81 -16.09
N GLN A 887 -31.04 8.76 -15.32
CA GLN A 887 -30.15 7.64 -15.64
C GLN A 887 -30.82 6.30 -15.35
N ALA A 888 -30.44 5.28 -16.10
CA ALA A 888 -30.85 3.91 -15.82
C ALA A 888 -29.91 3.28 -14.77
N ILE A 889 -30.49 2.46 -13.89
CA ILE A 889 -29.74 1.60 -12.99
C ILE A 889 -30.27 0.16 -13.06
N THR A 890 -29.36 -0.81 -13.01
CA THR A 890 -29.71 -2.25 -12.96
C THR A 890 -29.39 -2.81 -11.59
N ILE A 891 -30.38 -3.39 -10.93
CA ILE A 891 -30.23 -4.15 -9.70
C ILE A 891 -30.16 -5.63 -10.06
N THR A 892 -29.15 -6.33 -9.56
CA THR A 892 -28.90 -7.75 -9.80
C THR A 892 -28.95 -8.50 -8.49
N MET A 893 -29.44 -9.73 -8.49
CA MET A 893 -29.33 -10.60 -7.31
C MET A 893 -27.88 -11.01 -7.07
N ASP A 894 -27.51 -11.22 -5.83
CA ASP A 894 -26.27 -11.89 -5.42
C ASP A 894 -26.09 -13.17 -6.23
N PRO A 895 -25.01 -13.35 -7.01
CA PRO A 895 -24.81 -14.53 -7.86
C PRO A 895 -24.76 -15.86 -7.11
N ARG A 896 -24.55 -15.82 -5.80
CA ARG A 896 -24.52 -17.01 -4.93
C ARG A 896 -25.91 -17.53 -4.60
N VAL A 897 -26.95 -16.68 -4.71
CA VAL A 897 -28.35 -17.04 -4.45
C VAL A 897 -28.89 -17.86 -5.63
N LYS A 898 -29.39 -19.06 -5.32
CA LYS A 898 -29.87 -20.01 -6.33
C LYS A 898 -31.43 -20.10 -6.42
N THR A 899 -32.15 -19.30 -5.64
CA THR A 899 -33.60 -19.15 -5.70
C THR A 899 -34.02 -18.65 -7.07
N SER A 900 -35.09 -19.19 -7.65
CA SER A 900 -35.60 -18.83 -8.97
C SER A 900 -36.29 -17.46 -8.97
N THR A 901 -36.32 -16.79 -10.12
CA THR A 901 -37.03 -15.52 -10.29
C THR A 901 -38.52 -15.59 -9.92
N THR A 902 -39.18 -16.69 -10.21
CA THR A 902 -40.56 -16.88 -9.83
C THR A 902 -40.75 -16.94 -8.30
N GLN A 903 -39.83 -17.55 -7.60
CA GLN A 903 -39.84 -17.59 -6.14
C GLN A 903 -39.51 -16.25 -5.51
N TRP A 904 -38.57 -15.47 -6.08
CA TRP A 904 -38.33 -14.10 -5.65
C TRP A 904 -39.56 -13.21 -5.85
N GLN A 905 -40.24 -13.32 -7.00
CA GLN A 905 -41.46 -12.56 -7.25
C GLN A 905 -42.51 -12.89 -6.19
N ARG A 906 -42.69 -14.19 -5.90
CA ARG A 906 -43.63 -14.64 -4.85
C ARG A 906 -43.28 -14.09 -3.47
N GLN A 907 -42.02 -14.14 -3.07
CA GLN A 907 -41.55 -13.54 -1.82
C GLN A 907 -41.87 -12.05 -1.77
N HIS A 908 -41.48 -11.32 -2.83
CA HIS A 908 -41.72 -9.89 -2.94
C HIS A 908 -43.22 -9.54 -2.87
N ASP A 909 -44.09 -10.28 -3.57
CA ASP A 909 -45.52 -10.03 -3.54
C ASP A 909 -46.09 -10.20 -2.12
N LEU A 910 -45.64 -11.24 -1.40
CA LEU A 910 -46.02 -11.45 0.00
C LEU A 910 -45.48 -10.37 0.95
N SER A 911 -44.21 -9.94 0.72
CA SER A 911 -43.60 -8.80 1.46
C SER A 911 -44.38 -7.51 1.23
N MET A 912 -44.84 -7.27 -0.01
CA MET A 912 -45.65 -6.08 -0.34
C MET A 912 -47.05 -6.16 0.32
N ILE A 913 -47.67 -7.34 0.40
CA ILE A 913 -48.92 -7.53 1.13
C ILE A 913 -48.71 -7.17 2.63
N CYS A 914 -47.64 -7.68 3.22
CA CYS A 914 -47.32 -7.36 4.62
C CYS A 914 -47.02 -5.87 4.81
N TYR A 915 -46.27 -5.23 3.93
CA TYR A 915 -45.93 -3.80 3.97
C TYR A 915 -47.20 -2.93 3.87
N GLU A 916 -48.07 -3.19 2.90
CA GLU A 916 -49.35 -2.47 2.76
C GLU A 916 -50.31 -2.77 3.92
N GLY A 917 -50.31 -4.02 4.41
CA GLY A 917 -51.10 -4.43 5.60
C GLY A 917 -50.63 -3.66 6.85
N ARG A 918 -49.33 -3.51 7.07
CA ARG A 918 -48.78 -2.66 8.15
C ARG A 918 -49.20 -1.21 8.02
N LYS A 919 -49.15 -0.60 6.84
CA LYS A 919 -49.63 0.77 6.60
C LYS A 919 -51.11 0.95 6.99
N LYS A 920 -51.96 0.02 6.55
CA LYS A 920 -53.43 0.08 6.79
C LYS A 920 -53.81 -0.18 8.24
N SER A 921 -53.05 -1.01 8.95
CA SER A 921 -53.30 -1.40 10.34
C SER A 921 -52.57 -0.52 11.38
N LEU A 922 -51.60 0.28 10.98
CA LEU A 922 -50.85 1.17 11.88
C LEU A 922 -51.83 2.06 12.68
N ASN A 923 -51.68 2.06 14.00
CA ASN A 923 -52.49 2.83 14.94
C ASN A 923 -54.02 2.51 14.97
N LYS A 924 -54.49 1.55 14.12
CA LYS A 924 -55.89 1.18 14.04
C LYS A 924 -56.12 -0.21 14.61
N PHE A 925 -55.27 -1.19 14.25
CA PHE A 925 -55.42 -2.61 14.57
C PHE A 925 -54.09 -3.18 15.08
N PRO A 926 -53.68 -2.90 16.34
CA PRO A 926 -52.35 -3.26 16.83
C PRO A 926 -52.01 -4.75 16.69
N ALA A 927 -52.94 -5.64 16.94
CA ALA A 927 -52.71 -7.09 16.82
C ALA A 927 -52.45 -7.55 15.38
N ILE A 928 -53.11 -6.95 14.41
CA ILE A 928 -52.92 -7.22 12.99
C ILE A 928 -51.61 -6.63 12.52
N TYR A 929 -51.29 -5.42 12.99
CA TYR A 929 -50.00 -4.77 12.70
C TYR A 929 -48.83 -5.65 13.16
N GLN A 930 -48.89 -6.24 14.37
CA GLN A 930 -47.87 -7.12 14.87
C GLN A 930 -47.78 -8.44 14.06
N LYS A 931 -48.88 -9.04 13.65
CA LYS A 931 -48.87 -10.21 12.76
C LYS A 931 -48.15 -9.94 11.44
N PHE A 932 -48.50 -8.81 10.78
CA PHE A 932 -47.84 -8.43 9.54
C PHE A 932 -46.36 -8.10 9.76
N THR A 933 -45.97 -7.49 10.88
CA THR A 933 -44.59 -7.19 11.22
C THR A 933 -43.78 -8.49 11.38
N GLY A 934 -44.27 -9.48 12.09
CA GLY A 934 -43.60 -10.77 12.22
C GLY A 934 -43.46 -11.50 10.89
N LEU A 935 -44.50 -11.52 10.06
CA LEU A 935 -44.48 -12.15 8.73
C LEU A 935 -43.54 -11.41 7.76
N PHE A 936 -43.51 -10.05 7.81
CA PHE A 936 -42.59 -9.23 7.04
C PHE A 936 -41.16 -9.56 7.39
N ASN A 937 -40.83 -9.63 8.67
CA ASN A 937 -39.49 -9.95 9.13
C ASN A 937 -39.03 -11.35 8.67
N ILE A 938 -39.93 -12.35 8.70
CA ILE A 938 -39.62 -13.69 8.16
C ILE A 938 -39.30 -13.62 6.67
N LEU A 939 -40.07 -12.88 5.87
CA LEU A 939 -39.91 -12.77 4.42
C LEU A 939 -38.64 -11.97 4.05
N GLU A 940 -38.38 -10.92 4.79
CA GLU A 940 -37.25 -9.98 4.49
C GLU A 940 -35.91 -10.42 5.10
N SER A 941 -35.88 -11.50 5.91
CA SER A 941 -34.64 -12.02 6.51
C SER A 941 -33.79 -12.84 5.55
N THR A 942 -34.31 -13.29 4.42
CA THR A 942 -33.63 -14.23 3.53
C THR A 942 -33.99 -13.99 2.05
N GLU A 943 -33.17 -14.54 1.14
CA GLU A 943 -33.45 -14.64 -0.31
C GLU A 943 -33.99 -16.05 -0.70
N MET A 944 -34.34 -16.87 0.26
CA MET A 944 -34.93 -18.21 0.00
C MET A 944 -36.42 -18.11 -0.33
N ALA A 945 -36.92 -19.13 -0.99
CA ALA A 945 -38.37 -19.23 -1.30
C ALA A 945 -39.21 -19.21 -0.01
N PRO A 946 -40.34 -18.48 -0.01
CA PRO A 946 -41.27 -18.52 1.14
C PRO A 946 -41.81 -19.90 1.38
N THR A 947 -42.02 -20.28 2.66
CA THR A 947 -42.61 -21.55 3.02
C THR A 947 -44.14 -21.51 2.80
N THR A 948 -44.75 -22.67 2.58
CA THR A 948 -46.21 -22.78 2.46
C THR A 948 -46.93 -22.23 3.69
N GLN A 949 -46.36 -22.43 4.88
CA GLN A 949 -46.93 -21.92 6.14
C GLN A 949 -46.88 -20.38 6.18
N THR A 950 -45.76 -19.76 5.75
CA THR A 950 -45.65 -18.30 5.67
C THR A 950 -46.65 -17.72 4.68
N GLU A 951 -46.80 -18.34 3.50
CA GLU A 951 -47.78 -17.92 2.51
C GLU A 951 -49.21 -17.96 3.01
N LYS A 952 -49.57 -19.07 3.68
CA LYS A 952 -50.88 -19.28 4.30
C LYS A 952 -51.17 -18.21 5.34
N ALA A 953 -50.22 -17.99 6.26
CA ALA A 953 -50.33 -16.99 7.32
C ALA A 953 -50.51 -15.57 6.78
N VAL A 954 -49.80 -15.19 5.72
CA VAL A 954 -49.98 -13.87 5.07
C VAL A 954 -51.38 -13.71 4.52
N LYS A 955 -51.89 -14.70 3.78
CA LYS A 955 -53.26 -14.67 3.20
C LYS A 955 -54.33 -14.60 4.29
N GLU A 956 -54.19 -15.38 5.35
CA GLU A 956 -55.12 -15.37 6.49
C GLU A 956 -55.14 -14.03 7.20
N THR A 957 -53.95 -13.44 7.45
CA THR A 957 -53.81 -12.12 8.08
C THR A 957 -54.37 -11.01 7.20
N GLN A 958 -54.18 -11.10 5.87
CA GLN A 958 -54.78 -10.18 4.92
C GLN A 958 -56.29 -10.22 4.94
N ALA A 959 -56.89 -11.43 4.91
CA ALA A 959 -58.36 -11.62 4.96
C ALA A 959 -58.95 -11.11 6.28
N GLU A 960 -58.23 -11.31 7.40
CA GLU A 960 -58.63 -10.78 8.72
C GLU A 960 -58.64 -9.23 8.71
N LEU A 961 -57.63 -8.59 8.13
CA LEU A 961 -57.59 -7.12 7.99
C LEU A 961 -58.77 -6.62 7.12
N GLU A 962 -59.02 -7.26 5.96
CA GLU A 962 -60.09 -6.87 5.05
C GLU A 962 -61.45 -6.92 5.72
N ASN A 963 -61.70 -7.96 6.56
CA ASN A 963 -62.94 -8.08 7.35
C ASN A 963 -63.05 -6.98 8.43
N LEU A 964 -61.95 -6.58 9.09
CA LEU A 964 -61.95 -5.49 10.07
C LEU A 964 -62.20 -4.14 9.40
N LEU A 965 -61.72 -3.93 8.18
CA LEU A 965 -61.91 -2.68 7.43
C LEU A 965 -63.31 -2.51 6.86
N LYS A 966 -64.11 -3.60 6.74
CA LYS A 966 -65.51 -3.59 6.30
C LYS A 966 -66.46 -3.29 7.46
N LYS A 967 -66.08 -3.55 8.69
CA LYS A 967 -66.77 -3.18 9.92
C LYS A 967 -66.50 -1.75 10.34
#